data_80248e0c70eb53af041dadff6aad5878
#
_entry.id   80248e0c70eb53af041dadff6aad5878
#
_cell.length_a   1.000
_cell.length_b   1.000
_cell.length_c   1.000
_cell.angle_alpha   90.00
_cell.angle_beta   90.00
_cell.angle_gamma   90.00
#
_symmetry.space_group_name_H-M   'P 1'
#
loop_
_entity.id
_entity.type
_entity.pdbx_description
1 polymer ?
#
loop_
_entity_poly.entity_id
_entity_poly.type
_entity_poly.pdbx_seq_one_letter_code
_entity_poly.pdbx_strand_id
1 'polypeptide(L)'
;MSDFTTPELLAPAGDWAALKAAVAQGADAVYFGVEAFNARLRAENFQLQDLGEIMDWLHARGVRGFLTFNVLVFSDELSKAAELLVAADQARVDALIVQDLGLCRLAQQLVPGLALHGSTQMSITSAAGVAQAADAGCERVVLARELALKDLRRLQNQLRDRQLAMPLEVFVHGALCVAYSGQCLTSESLGQRSANRGECAQACRLPYQMVVDGQALDLDDQRYLLSPQDLSAWMQIPELVELGIASFKIEGRLKDATYVAAATQAYRQQLDGLASDPAAVRRQLEMGFSRGLSTGWLEGINHRRLVHGRWSKKRGPVVGQLQRWDDQGWLTLKVQEPLQCGQGVVLEAQPRVGADPLVPPAEIGGRIMQLDDLGRGRCRIRLGPGRINLRGLQSGASVWLTGDPQWQTTWQKQATRSTDPLALPLSLRVKGVQGEPLALELVDPVPVGAPPLRLHSSVALQQATGQGLDRGRLEAQLGRLGGTGWRLESLEVELEEQLFLPVAELNRMRRTLLEQMQVCGLTPGSALPTKPVPPPETVATALHQCLAAARGADPVVPESGAPRLVVLVRSLPQLEALIALDRPDWIAGVVADLEQPSELKRAVALGRGQWPEGLRLAGPRITRPDEAWTLEPLVRAEPDGYLVRNADQLERLTPLAPCSGDFSLNTANPLTLDWYRKRWGLDRLTASYDLNLDQLLDLASGTNPNWLEVTLHQHMPLFHMEHCLFCAFLSDGHDHTDCGRPCEKHEVRLRDRSGVEHPLTADLGCRNTLFNGRAQSGVEALPDLLRAGLTRFRLELLDEDPIATQRRVQLYAQALEGSIPSADVWRREQIDHRLGVTRGSLRSVGPERTSRIHS
;
A
#
# COMPACT_ATOMS: atom_id res chain seq x y z
N MET A 1 5.45 -10.11 27.88
CA MET A 1 4.22 -10.21 27.09
C MET A 1 3.60 -8.83 27.16
N SER A 2 3.72 -8.04 26.08
CA SER A 2 3.10 -6.70 26.01
C SER A 2 1.59 -6.87 25.90
N ASP A 3 0.86 -6.20 26.76
CA ASP A 3 -0.58 -6.12 26.79
C ASP A 3 -1.11 -5.43 25.49
N PHE A 4 -1.23 -6.17 24.40
CA PHE A 4 -2.04 -5.74 23.26
C PHE A 4 -3.52 -5.97 23.62
N THR A 5 -4.08 -5.04 24.37
CA THR A 5 -5.37 -5.22 25.02
C THR A 5 -6.58 -5.18 24.09
N THR A 6 -6.49 -4.54 22.93
CA THR A 6 -7.55 -4.57 21.89
C THR A 6 -6.94 -4.18 20.53
N PRO A 7 -7.18 -4.95 19.44
CA PRO A 7 -6.71 -4.60 18.12
C PRO A 7 -7.32 -3.29 17.61
N GLU A 8 -6.50 -2.47 16.95
CA GLU A 8 -6.91 -1.20 16.35
C GLU A 8 -7.67 -1.43 15.05
N LEU A 9 -8.78 -0.75 14.84
CA LEU A 9 -9.45 -0.65 13.54
C LEU A 9 -9.01 0.62 12.83
N LEU A 10 -8.26 0.46 11.74
CA LEU A 10 -7.72 1.55 10.95
C LEU A 10 -8.53 1.76 9.66
N ALA A 11 -9.25 2.89 9.60
CA ALA A 11 -10.12 3.24 8.48
C ALA A 11 -9.48 4.25 7.51
N PRO A 12 -9.84 4.22 6.21
CA PRO A 12 -9.32 5.15 5.22
C PRO A 12 -10.10 6.47 5.20
N ALA A 13 -9.41 7.57 4.90
CA ALA A 13 -10.04 8.82 4.51
C ALA A 13 -9.36 9.44 3.30
N GLY A 14 -10.14 9.73 2.25
CA GLY A 14 -9.71 10.49 1.09
C GLY A 14 -10.14 11.95 1.15
N ASP A 15 -11.10 12.27 2.01
CA ASP A 15 -11.69 13.59 2.20
C ASP A 15 -12.29 13.72 3.63
N TRP A 16 -12.75 14.90 3.97
CA TRP A 16 -13.39 15.19 5.25
C TRP A 16 -14.66 14.37 5.51
N ALA A 17 -15.46 14.09 4.49
CA ALA A 17 -16.68 13.32 4.65
C ALA A 17 -16.37 11.87 5.03
N ALA A 18 -15.38 11.25 4.38
CA ALA A 18 -14.91 9.91 4.70
C ALA A 18 -14.24 9.85 6.09
N LEU A 19 -13.46 10.87 6.47
CA LEU A 19 -12.84 10.97 7.78
C LEU A 19 -13.90 10.98 8.89
N LYS A 20 -14.90 11.87 8.78
CA LYS A 20 -16.02 11.95 9.73
C LYS A 20 -16.82 10.64 9.80
N ALA A 21 -17.05 10.03 8.65
CA ALA A 21 -17.75 8.73 8.56
C ALA A 21 -17.00 7.60 9.27
N ALA A 22 -15.68 7.52 9.10
CA ALA A 22 -14.83 6.54 9.79
C ALA A 22 -14.95 6.65 11.31
N VAL A 23 -14.79 7.86 11.84
CA VAL A 23 -14.89 8.13 13.28
C VAL A 23 -16.30 7.85 13.82
N ALA A 24 -17.35 8.25 13.07
CA ALA A 24 -18.75 8.02 13.48
C ALA A 24 -19.11 6.54 13.57
N GLN A 25 -18.37 5.66 12.88
CA GLN A 25 -18.60 4.21 12.88
C GLN A 25 -17.57 3.45 13.73
N GLY A 26 -16.77 4.12 14.56
CA GLY A 26 -15.92 3.51 15.58
C GLY A 26 -14.54 3.07 15.10
N ALA A 27 -13.94 3.80 14.15
CA ALA A 27 -12.52 3.66 13.87
C ALA A 27 -11.68 4.13 15.05
N ASP A 28 -10.65 3.36 15.43
CA ASP A 28 -9.68 3.73 16.46
C ASP A 28 -8.58 4.63 15.89
N ALA A 29 -8.34 4.52 14.58
CA ALA A 29 -7.40 5.34 13.84
C ALA A 29 -7.89 5.58 12.40
N VAL A 30 -7.48 6.70 11.81
CA VAL A 30 -7.77 7.05 10.41
C VAL A 30 -6.46 7.32 9.68
N TYR A 31 -6.28 6.71 8.49
CA TYR A 31 -5.15 7.03 7.63
C TYR A 31 -5.59 7.85 6.42
N PHE A 32 -4.83 8.87 6.13
CA PHE A 32 -5.12 9.84 5.07
C PHE A 32 -3.85 10.32 4.38
N GLY A 33 -3.96 11.08 3.32
CA GLY A 33 -2.84 11.65 2.59
C GLY A 33 -3.04 13.12 2.30
N VAL A 34 -1.93 13.82 2.12
CA VAL A 34 -1.92 15.18 1.55
C VAL A 34 -1.63 15.09 0.04
N GLU A 35 -1.70 16.21 -0.68
CA GLU A 35 -1.53 16.29 -2.13
C GLU A 35 -0.20 15.74 -2.66
N ALA A 36 0.83 15.64 -1.82
CA ALA A 36 2.16 15.16 -2.18
C ALA A 36 2.53 13.84 -1.46
N PHE A 37 3.48 13.10 -2.03
CA PHE A 37 4.17 11.95 -1.42
C PHE A 37 3.24 10.80 -0.94
N ASN A 38 2.12 10.58 -1.59
CA ASN A 38 1.24 9.48 -1.23
C ASN A 38 0.86 8.58 -2.42
N ALA A 39 0.64 7.28 -2.16
CA ALA A 39 0.34 6.27 -3.18
C ALA A 39 -1.12 6.32 -3.70
N ARG A 40 -1.87 7.39 -3.46
CA ARG A 40 -3.25 7.61 -3.92
C ARG A 40 -3.46 9.07 -4.33
N LEU A 41 -2.61 9.59 -5.21
CA LEU A 41 -2.71 10.98 -5.71
C LEU A 41 -4.05 11.32 -6.38
N ARG A 42 -4.78 10.31 -6.87
CA ARG A 42 -6.11 10.49 -7.46
C ARG A 42 -7.26 10.64 -6.46
N ALA A 43 -7.03 10.44 -5.15
CA ALA A 43 -7.98 10.83 -4.13
C ALA A 43 -8.04 12.36 -4.05
N GLU A 44 -9.10 12.92 -3.47
CA GLU A 44 -9.19 14.36 -3.26
C GLU A 44 -8.01 14.86 -2.39
N ASN A 45 -7.61 14.01 -1.40
CA ASN A 45 -6.57 14.28 -0.42
C ASN A 45 -6.82 15.59 0.37
N PHE A 46 -5.99 15.82 1.37
CA PHE A 46 -6.04 17.03 2.19
C PHE A 46 -4.90 17.97 1.81
N GLN A 47 -5.07 19.25 2.11
CA GLN A 47 -4.01 20.23 1.97
C GLN A 47 -3.04 20.11 3.15
N LEU A 48 -1.75 20.40 2.93
CA LEU A 48 -0.75 20.38 3.99
C LEU A 48 -1.12 21.30 5.17
N GLN A 49 -1.72 22.45 4.88
CA GLN A 49 -2.18 23.42 5.87
C GLN A 49 -3.34 22.93 6.76
N ASP A 50 -4.08 21.91 6.31
CA ASP A 50 -5.23 21.37 7.04
C ASP A 50 -4.81 20.35 8.11
N LEU A 51 -3.54 19.91 8.13
CA LEU A 51 -3.06 18.84 9.02
C LEU A 51 -3.35 19.15 10.50
N GLY A 52 -3.13 20.37 10.94
CA GLY A 52 -3.42 20.80 12.32
C GLY A 52 -4.89 20.64 12.68
N GLU A 53 -5.79 21.11 11.80
CA GLU A 53 -7.25 21.00 11.99
C GLU A 53 -7.71 19.55 12.02
N ILE A 54 -7.17 18.71 11.11
CA ILE A 54 -7.49 17.28 11.05
C ILE A 54 -7.10 16.60 12.36
N MET A 55 -5.87 16.82 12.83
CA MET A 55 -5.37 16.17 14.03
C MET A 55 -6.11 16.64 15.28
N ASP A 56 -6.38 17.93 15.41
CA ASP A 56 -7.19 18.47 16.50
C ASP A 56 -8.59 17.86 16.53
N TRP A 57 -9.21 17.73 15.34
CA TRP A 57 -10.54 17.14 15.22
C TRP A 57 -10.56 15.65 15.60
N LEU A 58 -9.55 14.87 15.18
CA LEU A 58 -9.39 13.45 15.50
C LEU A 58 -9.09 13.25 16.98
N HIS A 59 -8.09 13.96 17.53
CA HIS A 59 -7.66 13.85 18.92
C HIS A 59 -8.77 14.25 19.89
N ALA A 60 -9.56 15.28 19.57
CA ALA A 60 -10.73 15.64 20.37
C ALA A 60 -11.75 14.51 20.50
N ARG A 61 -11.67 13.47 19.65
CA ARG A 61 -12.54 12.28 19.64
C ARG A 61 -11.82 11.00 20.06
N GLY A 62 -10.57 11.10 20.51
CA GLY A 62 -9.75 9.97 20.91
C GLY A 62 -9.32 9.06 19.76
N VAL A 63 -9.35 9.57 18.54
CA VAL A 63 -8.97 8.83 17.33
C VAL A 63 -7.59 9.27 16.86
N ARG A 64 -6.75 8.32 16.49
CA ARG A 64 -5.39 8.58 15.97
C ARG A 64 -5.44 8.93 14.49
N GLY A 65 -4.51 9.78 14.04
CA GLY A 65 -4.35 10.16 12.65
C GLY A 65 -3.01 9.73 12.09
N PHE A 66 -3.01 8.92 11.01
CA PHE A 66 -1.80 8.43 10.36
C PHE A 66 -1.67 9.04 8.97
N LEU A 67 -0.61 9.80 8.76
CA LEU A 67 -0.33 10.41 7.46
C LEU A 67 0.42 9.43 6.56
N THR A 68 -0.09 9.23 5.33
CA THR A 68 0.63 8.42 4.34
C THR A 68 1.74 9.22 3.66
N PHE A 69 2.95 8.75 3.82
CA PHE A 69 4.16 9.20 3.12
C PHE A 69 4.79 7.98 2.45
N ASN A 70 3.98 7.22 1.73
CA ASN A 70 4.26 5.84 1.32
C ASN A 70 4.59 5.71 -0.17
N VAL A 71 5.51 6.53 -0.63
CA VAL A 71 6.09 6.51 -1.98
C VAL A 71 7.61 6.56 -1.88
N LEU A 72 8.29 6.25 -2.97
CA LEU A 72 9.73 6.53 -3.09
C LEU A 72 9.96 8.05 -3.12
N VAL A 73 11.00 8.51 -2.46
CA VAL A 73 11.41 9.91 -2.47
C VAL A 73 12.62 10.03 -3.39
N PHE A 74 12.54 10.89 -4.39
CA PHE A 74 13.65 11.11 -5.32
C PHE A 74 14.65 12.13 -4.76
N SER A 75 15.87 12.16 -5.33
CA SER A 75 16.95 13.01 -4.82
C SER A 75 16.59 14.49 -4.75
N ASP A 76 15.94 15.00 -5.79
CA ASP A 76 15.47 16.39 -5.92
C ASP A 76 14.29 16.74 -4.98
N GLU A 77 13.60 15.73 -4.46
CA GLU A 77 12.44 15.89 -3.58
C GLU A 77 12.80 15.88 -2.08
N LEU A 78 14.04 15.53 -1.70
CA LEU A 78 14.44 15.36 -0.30
C LEU A 78 14.24 16.61 0.55
N SER A 79 14.39 17.82 0.00
CA SER A 79 14.13 19.07 0.71
C SER A 79 12.64 19.22 1.06
N LYS A 80 11.76 18.98 0.09
CA LYS A 80 10.30 19.02 0.30
C LYS A 80 9.84 17.91 1.25
N ALA A 81 10.48 16.75 1.19
CA ALA A 81 10.22 15.65 2.10
C ALA A 81 10.58 16.05 3.55
N ALA A 82 11.72 16.72 3.76
CA ALA A 82 12.13 17.23 5.07
C ALA A 82 11.13 18.27 5.63
N GLU A 83 10.65 19.17 4.79
CA GLU A 83 9.62 20.16 5.17
C GLU A 83 8.31 19.47 5.59
N LEU A 84 7.86 18.44 4.84
CA LEU A 84 6.66 17.69 5.18
C LEU A 84 6.81 16.90 6.50
N LEU A 85 7.99 16.31 6.76
CA LEU A 85 8.28 15.65 8.04
C LEU A 85 8.10 16.58 9.22
N VAL A 86 8.66 17.79 9.13
CA VAL A 86 8.52 18.81 10.18
C VAL A 86 7.08 19.26 10.32
N ALA A 87 6.37 19.50 9.23
CA ALA A 87 4.96 19.91 9.28
C ALA A 87 4.06 18.84 9.91
N ALA A 88 4.31 17.55 9.62
CA ALA A 88 3.60 16.43 10.21
C ALA A 88 3.83 16.34 11.73
N ASP A 89 5.08 16.51 12.19
CA ASP A 89 5.42 16.52 13.61
C ASP A 89 4.78 17.70 14.35
N GLN A 90 4.78 18.88 13.74
CA GLN A 90 4.12 20.06 14.27
C GLN A 90 2.61 19.91 14.38
N ALA A 91 1.99 19.31 13.37
CA ALA A 91 0.58 18.98 13.37
C ALA A 91 0.23 17.83 14.32
N ARG A 92 1.21 17.25 15.01
CA ARG A 92 1.03 16.13 15.95
C ARG A 92 0.39 14.91 15.30
N VAL A 93 0.79 14.62 14.05
CA VAL A 93 0.42 13.36 13.41
C VAL A 93 0.93 12.20 14.29
N ASP A 94 0.10 11.21 14.56
CA ASP A 94 0.45 10.11 15.47
C ASP A 94 1.46 9.13 14.86
N ALA A 95 1.43 8.94 13.53
CA ALA A 95 2.44 8.17 12.81
C ALA A 95 2.48 8.51 11.32
N LEU A 96 3.64 8.27 10.70
CA LEU A 96 3.81 8.28 9.24
C LEU A 96 3.81 6.84 8.71
N ILE A 97 3.05 6.59 7.65
CA ILE A 97 3.12 5.32 6.90
C ILE A 97 4.13 5.52 5.78
N VAL A 98 5.30 4.87 5.86
CA VAL A 98 6.48 5.13 5.03
C VAL A 98 6.85 3.94 4.16
N GLN A 99 7.47 4.20 2.99
CA GLN A 99 8.03 3.18 2.10
C GLN A 99 9.55 3.30 1.97
N ASP A 100 10.07 4.51 1.84
CA ASP A 100 11.45 4.81 1.50
C ASP A 100 12.35 4.75 2.74
N LEU A 101 13.41 3.91 2.68
CA LEU A 101 14.35 3.75 3.81
C LEU A 101 15.19 5.01 4.06
N GLY A 102 15.49 5.77 3.01
CA GLY A 102 16.18 7.06 3.14
C GLY A 102 15.30 8.09 3.86
N LEU A 103 13.99 8.08 3.59
CA LEU A 103 13.03 8.89 4.32
C LEU A 103 12.94 8.49 5.80
N CYS A 104 12.95 7.19 6.11
CA CYS A 104 12.99 6.71 7.49
C CYS A 104 14.20 7.28 8.25
N ARG A 105 15.37 7.23 7.62
CA ARG A 105 16.60 7.80 8.20
C ARG A 105 16.51 9.31 8.40
N LEU A 106 15.97 10.03 7.43
CA LEU A 106 15.77 11.47 7.52
C LEU A 106 14.80 11.83 8.64
N ALA A 107 13.69 11.07 8.77
CA ALA A 107 12.71 11.26 9.84
C ALA A 107 13.31 11.04 11.23
N GLN A 108 14.11 9.99 11.41
CA GLN A 108 14.81 9.74 12.69
C GLN A 108 15.74 10.90 13.10
N GLN A 109 16.28 11.62 12.14
CA GLN A 109 17.17 12.75 12.41
C GLN A 109 16.43 14.07 12.66
N LEU A 110 15.37 14.33 11.89
CA LEU A 110 14.62 15.60 11.96
C LEU A 110 13.53 15.59 13.02
N VAL A 111 12.83 14.46 13.15
CA VAL A 111 11.61 14.31 13.96
C VAL A 111 11.61 12.97 14.73
N PRO A 112 12.62 12.71 15.58
CA PRO A 112 12.84 11.40 16.21
C PRO A 112 11.68 10.93 17.10
N GLY A 113 10.76 11.80 17.46
CA GLY A 113 9.57 11.48 18.27
C GLY A 113 8.33 11.15 17.43
N LEU A 114 8.39 11.20 16.10
CA LEU A 114 7.28 10.86 15.21
C LEU A 114 7.36 9.38 14.80
N ALA A 115 6.36 8.60 15.19
CA ALA A 115 6.33 7.16 14.91
C ALA A 115 6.31 6.85 13.41
N LEU A 116 7.04 5.82 12.99
CA LEU A 116 7.08 5.34 11.61
C LEU A 116 6.40 3.97 11.51
N HIS A 117 5.47 3.83 10.58
CA HIS A 117 4.83 2.58 10.24
C HIS A 117 5.27 2.14 8.85
N GLY A 118 5.92 0.98 8.73
CA GLY A 118 6.33 0.43 7.44
C GLY A 118 5.13 0.12 6.57
N SER A 119 5.07 0.73 5.38
CA SER A 119 3.98 0.55 4.42
C SER A 119 3.98 -0.85 3.81
N THR A 120 2.81 -1.33 3.35
CA THR A 120 2.71 -2.53 2.50
C THR A 120 3.53 -2.39 1.20
N GLN A 121 3.87 -1.16 0.78
CA GLN A 121 4.75 -0.89 -0.36
C GLN A 121 6.21 -1.29 -0.13
N MET A 122 6.62 -1.59 1.11
CA MET A 122 7.91 -2.18 1.44
C MET A 122 7.97 -3.68 1.12
N SER A 123 6.86 -4.29 0.70
CA SER A 123 6.73 -5.73 0.37
C SER A 123 7.19 -6.66 1.50
N ILE A 124 6.84 -6.35 2.74
CA ILE A 124 7.26 -7.12 3.92
C ILE A 124 6.45 -8.42 4.01
N THR A 125 7.13 -9.55 3.84
CA THR A 125 6.54 -10.89 3.80
C THR A 125 7.15 -11.85 4.81
N SER A 126 8.22 -11.48 5.51
CA SER A 126 9.04 -12.38 6.34
C SER A 126 9.54 -11.70 7.61
N ALA A 127 10.05 -12.49 8.56
CA ALA A 127 10.66 -11.98 9.79
C ALA A 127 11.93 -11.15 9.52
N ALA A 128 12.69 -11.48 8.48
CA ALA A 128 13.82 -10.66 8.06
C ALA A 128 13.37 -9.29 7.55
N GLY A 129 12.26 -9.24 6.79
CA GLY A 129 11.66 -7.97 6.34
C GLY A 129 11.14 -7.11 7.49
N VAL A 130 10.53 -7.73 8.51
CA VAL A 130 10.12 -7.04 9.74
C VAL A 130 11.34 -6.50 10.51
N ALA A 131 12.39 -7.29 10.64
CA ALA A 131 13.63 -6.86 11.30
C ALA A 131 14.31 -5.70 10.55
N GLN A 132 14.33 -5.75 9.22
CA GLN A 132 14.84 -4.64 8.40
C GLN A 132 14.04 -3.34 8.60
N ALA A 133 12.72 -3.42 8.70
CA ALA A 133 11.88 -2.27 8.98
C ALA A 133 12.13 -1.72 10.40
N ALA A 134 12.33 -2.60 11.40
CA ALA A 134 12.72 -2.20 12.75
C ALA A 134 14.08 -1.49 12.76
N ASP A 135 15.08 -2.03 12.07
CA ASP A 135 16.40 -1.40 11.90
C ASP A 135 16.31 -0.01 11.23
N ALA A 136 15.32 0.19 10.35
CA ALA A 136 15.02 1.48 9.74
C ALA A 136 14.21 2.42 10.64
N GLY A 137 13.87 1.99 11.87
CA GLY A 137 13.14 2.78 12.86
C GLY A 137 11.63 2.70 12.78
N CYS A 138 11.08 1.72 12.07
CA CYS A 138 9.64 1.49 12.10
C CYS A 138 9.21 0.86 13.44
N GLU A 139 8.12 1.37 14.01
CA GLU A 139 7.51 0.87 15.24
C GLU A 139 6.30 -0.05 14.99
N ARG A 140 5.84 -0.14 13.74
CA ARG A 140 4.80 -1.02 13.24
C ARG A 140 5.06 -1.33 11.77
N VAL A 141 4.59 -2.48 11.29
CA VAL A 141 4.67 -2.83 9.88
C VAL A 141 3.33 -3.31 9.31
N VAL A 142 3.02 -2.84 8.10
CA VAL A 142 1.89 -3.34 7.32
C VAL A 142 2.40 -4.49 6.45
N LEU A 143 1.94 -5.68 6.72
CA LEU A 143 2.37 -6.87 6.00
C LEU A 143 1.79 -6.91 4.58
N ALA A 144 2.46 -7.65 3.70
CA ALA A 144 1.96 -7.96 2.37
C ALA A 144 0.62 -8.72 2.45
N ARG A 145 -0.28 -8.46 1.51
CA ARG A 145 -1.65 -8.99 1.48
C ARG A 145 -1.71 -10.46 1.06
N GLU A 146 -0.62 -10.98 0.56
CA GLU A 146 -0.42 -12.31 0.03
C GLU A 146 -0.15 -13.37 1.11
N LEU A 147 0.00 -12.96 2.36
CA LEU A 147 0.23 -13.87 3.49
C LEU A 147 -1.06 -14.53 3.96
N ALA A 148 -1.03 -15.86 4.11
CA ALA A 148 -2.11 -16.64 4.67
C ALA A 148 -2.04 -16.66 6.22
N LEU A 149 -3.14 -17.01 6.88
CA LEU A 149 -3.18 -17.16 8.35
C LEU A 149 -2.08 -18.10 8.88
N LYS A 150 -1.78 -19.18 8.14
CA LYS A 150 -0.66 -20.08 8.47
C LYS A 150 0.69 -19.38 8.42
N ASP A 151 0.89 -18.47 7.46
CA ASP A 151 2.14 -17.71 7.31
C ASP A 151 2.26 -16.66 8.38
N LEU A 152 1.17 -15.98 8.74
CA LEU A 152 1.11 -15.04 9.86
C LEU A 152 1.49 -15.71 11.18
N ARG A 153 0.96 -16.94 11.42
CA ARG A 153 1.31 -17.73 12.61
C ARG A 153 2.80 -18.08 12.64
N ARG A 154 3.37 -18.49 11.51
CA ARG A 154 4.80 -18.78 11.37
C ARG A 154 5.66 -17.55 11.58
N LEU A 155 5.27 -16.44 10.96
CA LEU A 155 5.94 -15.15 11.12
C LEU A 155 5.98 -14.73 12.60
N GLN A 156 4.85 -14.81 13.32
CA GLN A 156 4.79 -14.50 14.74
C GLN A 156 5.73 -15.41 15.59
N ASN A 157 5.83 -16.69 15.24
CA ASN A 157 6.76 -17.60 15.90
C ASN A 157 8.20 -17.18 15.64
N GLN A 158 8.57 -16.92 14.37
CA GLN A 158 9.90 -16.47 13.99
C GLN A 158 10.29 -15.14 14.64
N LEU A 159 9.35 -14.20 14.82
CA LEU A 159 9.59 -12.95 15.53
C LEU A 159 9.84 -13.18 17.02
N ARG A 160 9.10 -14.11 17.63
CA ARG A 160 9.33 -14.51 19.03
C ARG A 160 10.70 -15.15 19.23
N ASP A 161 11.12 -16.04 18.32
CA ASP A 161 12.45 -16.67 18.35
C ASP A 161 13.57 -15.63 18.21
N ARG A 162 13.33 -14.56 17.45
CA ARG A 162 14.22 -13.40 17.30
C ARG A 162 14.16 -12.41 18.47
N GLN A 163 13.26 -12.60 19.43
CA GLN A 163 12.97 -11.64 20.50
C GLN A 163 12.59 -10.23 19.97
N LEU A 164 11.97 -10.18 18.81
CA LEU A 164 11.54 -8.93 18.15
C LEU A 164 10.04 -8.72 18.37
N ALA A 165 9.71 -7.78 19.25
CA ALA A 165 8.33 -7.35 19.51
C ALA A 165 7.94 -6.22 18.53
N MET A 166 7.34 -6.58 17.39
CA MET A 166 6.88 -5.64 16.38
C MET A 166 5.36 -5.75 16.20
N PRO A 167 4.59 -4.68 16.43
CA PRO A 167 3.17 -4.65 16.10
C PRO A 167 2.94 -4.87 14.61
N LEU A 168 2.10 -5.86 14.27
CA LEU A 168 1.77 -6.19 12.89
C LEU A 168 0.40 -5.63 12.50
N GLU A 169 0.31 -5.05 11.31
CA GLU A 169 -0.91 -4.55 10.70
C GLU A 169 -1.22 -5.34 9.44
N VAL A 170 -2.48 -5.75 9.26
CA VAL A 170 -2.94 -6.49 8.08
C VAL A 170 -4.14 -5.83 7.43
N PHE A 171 -4.24 -5.90 6.11
CA PHE A 171 -5.46 -5.51 5.41
C PHE A 171 -6.55 -6.57 5.62
N VAL A 172 -7.76 -6.10 5.94
CA VAL A 172 -8.92 -6.98 6.17
C VAL A 172 -10.07 -6.74 5.18
N HIS A 173 -10.09 -5.60 4.50
CA HIS A 173 -11.17 -5.27 3.55
C HIS A 173 -10.71 -4.40 2.40
N GLY A 174 -11.37 -4.56 1.24
CA GLY A 174 -11.29 -3.68 0.10
C GLY A 174 -10.47 -4.22 -1.06
N ALA A 175 -10.03 -3.34 -1.95
CA ALA A 175 -9.41 -3.73 -3.21
C ALA A 175 -8.07 -4.47 -3.01
N LEU A 176 -7.94 -5.64 -3.68
CA LEU A 176 -6.67 -6.34 -3.83
C LEU A 176 -5.92 -5.89 -5.09
N CYS A 177 -4.60 -5.80 -4.99
CA CYS A 177 -3.72 -5.77 -6.14
C CYS A 177 -3.34 -7.20 -6.54
N VAL A 178 -3.10 -7.45 -7.84
CA VAL A 178 -2.60 -8.75 -8.30
C VAL A 178 -1.10 -8.87 -8.05
N ALA A 179 -0.36 -7.77 -8.22
CA ALA A 179 1.06 -7.70 -7.92
C ALA A 179 1.30 -7.39 -6.45
N TYR A 180 2.41 -7.86 -5.92
CA TYR A 180 2.92 -7.39 -4.64
C TYR A 180 3.01 -5.88 -4.64
N SER A 181 2.55 -5.25 -3.56
CA SER A 181 2.62 -3.80 -3.41
C SER A 181 4.08 -3.36 -3.37
N GLY A 182 4.44 -2.35 -4.18
CA GLY A 182 5.84 -1.94 -4.38
C GLY A 182 6.55 -2.66 -5.54
N GLN A 183 5.94 -3.71 -6.12
CA GLN A 183 6.53 -4.52 -7.21
C GLN A 183 5.72 -4.41 -8.52
N CYS A 184 5.02 -3.30 -8.74
CA CYS A 184 4.21 -3.07 -9.94
C CYS A 184 4.78 -1.90 -10.76
N LEU A 185 5.32 -2.20 -11.93
CA LEU A 185 5.90 -1.22 -12.86
C LEU A 185 5.06 -1.03 -14.13
N THR A 186 3.83 -1.54 -14.15
CA THR A 186 2.96 -1.51 -15.33
C THR A 186 2.62 -0.10 -15.77
N SER A 187 2.33 0.78 -14.81
CA SER A 187 1.96 2.16 -15.12
C SER A 187 3.13 2.96 -15.69
N GLU A 188 4.35 2.67 -15.23
CA GLU A 188 5.58 3.22 -15.78
C GLU A 188 5.76 2.78 -17.23
N SER A 189 5.66 1.48 -17.48
CA SER A 189 5.84 0.89 -18.80
C SER A 189 4.79 1.34 -19.84
N LEU A 190 3.53 1.49 -19.44
CA LEU A 190 2.42 1.82 -20.34
C LEU A 190 2.17 3.32 -20.50
N GLY A 191 2.54 4.14 -19.54
CA GLY A 191 2.14 5.55 -19.52
C GLY A 191 3.13 6.51 -18.89
N GLN A 192 4.33 6.07 -18.57
CA GLN A 192 5.36 6.88 -17.91
C GLN A 192 4.84 7.51 -16.59
N ARG A 193 4.08 6.70 -15.83
CA ARG A 193 3.50 7.06 -14.54
C ARG A 193 3.87 5.97 -13.55
N SER A 194 4.31 6.30 -12.37
CA SER A 194 4.65 5.29 -11.38
C SER A 194 3.42 4.86 -10.56
N ALA A 195 3.09 3.57 -10.59
CA ALA A 195 2.09 3.00 -9.68
C ALA A 195 2.55 3.07 -8.21
N ASN A 196 3.86 2.97 -7.98
CA ASN A 196 4.48 3.09 -6.67
C ASN A 196 4.44 4.52 -6.13
N ARG A 197 4.16 5.50 -7.01
CA ARG A 197 4.03 6.91 -6.67
C ARG A 197 2.59 7.45 -6.76
N GLY A 198 1.60 6.56 -6.76
CA GLY A 198 0.18 6.91 -6.68
C GLY A 198 -0.55 7.09 -8.01
N GLU A 199 0.11 6.90 -9.14
CA GLU A 199 -0.45 7.08 -10.48
C GLU A 199 -0.83 5.76 -11.17
N CYS A 200 -1.37 4.80 -10.41
CA CYS A 200 -1.76 3.50 -10.90
C CYS A 200 -2.77 3.59 -12.07
N ALA A 201 -2.42 3.02 -13.23
CA ALA A 201 -3.27 2.95 -14.42
C ALA A 201 -4.34 1.86 -14.34
N GLN A 202 -4.30 0.98 -13.31
CA GLN A 202 -5.17 -0.17 -13.15
C GLN A 202 -5.14 -1.16 -14.34
N ALA A 203 -3.99 -1.34 -14.98
CA ALA A 203 -3.83 -2.25 -16.11
C ALA A 203 -4.21 -3.71 -15.79
N CYS A 204 -4.05 -4.15 -14.54
CA CYS A 204 -4.53 -5.45 -14.07
C CYS A 204 -6.07 -5.62 -14.18
N ARG A 205 -6.83 -4.53 -14.40
CA ARG A 205 -8.29 -4.56 -14.58
C ARG A 205 -8.73 -4.51 -16.04
N LEU A 206 -7.75 -4.58 -16.97
CA LEU A 206 -8.01 -4.67 -18.40
C LEU A 206 -8.18 -6.14 -18.82
N PRO A 207 -8.86 -6.40 -19.96
CA PRO A 207 -8.93 -7.75 -20.51
C PRO A 207 -7.62 -8.12 -21.20
N TYR A 208 -7.27 -9.40 -21.06
CA TYR A 208 -6.13 -10.06 -21.73
C TYR A 208 -6.60 -11.38 -22.35
N GLN A 209 -5.98 -11.78 -23.43
CA GLN A 209 -6.11 -13.10 -24.04
C GLN A 209 -4.86 -13.92 -23.69
N MET A 210 -5.05 -15.14 -23.19
CA MET A 210 -3.95 -16.06 -22.95
C MET A 210 -3.53 -16.72 -24.25
N VAL A 211 -2.24 -16.73 -24.52
CA VAL A 211 -1.60 -17.41 -25.66
C VAL A 211 -0.67 -18.48 -25.08
N VAL A 212 -0.87 -19.72 -25.46
CA VAL A 212 -0.12 -20.87 -24.99
C VAL A 212 0.55 -21.54 -26.20
N ASP A 213 1.87 -21.70 -26.19
CA ASP A 213 2.66 -22.26 -27.27
C ASP A 213 2.33 -21.64 -28.65
N GLY A 214 2.14 -20.31 -28.65
CA GLY A 214 1.80 -19.52 -29.84
C GLY A 214 0.33 -19.57 -30.27
N GLN A 215 -0.53 -20.31 -29.57
CA GLN A 215 -1.95 -20.41 -29.87
C GLN A 215 -2.82 -19.72 -28.82
N ALA A 216 -3.81 -18.97 -29.29
CA ALA A 216 -4.77 -18.33 -28.40
C ALA A 216 -5.65 -19.37 -27.71
N LEU A 217 -5.65 -19.38 -26.38
CA LEU A 217 -6.49 -20.26 -25.57
C LEU A 217 -7.91 -19.70 -25.48
N ASP A 218 -8.91 -20.55 -25.72
CA ASP A 218 -10.32 -20.22 -25.45
C ASP A 218 -10.62 -20.41 -23.97
N LEU A 219 -10.94 -19.31 -23.28
CA LEU A 219 -11.31 -19.30 -21.87
C LEU A 219 -12.79 -18.89 -21.68
N ASP A 220 -13.64 -19.14 -22.67
CA ASP A 220 -15.07 -18.81 -22.66
C ASP A 220 -15.31 -17.30 -22.37
N ASP A 221 -15.86 -17.00 -21.21
CA ASP A 221 -16.17 -15.64 -20.79
C ASP A 221 -15.11 -14.99 -19.90
N GLN A 222 -13.98 -15.69 -19.63
CA GLN A 222 -12.89 -15.18 -18.80
C GLN A 222 -11.89 -14.38 -19.64
N ARG A 223 -11.71 -13.12 -19.29
CA ARG A 223 -10.81 -12.18 -19.97
C ARG A 223 -10.06 -11.26 -19.04
N TYR A 224 -10.53 -11.10 -17.81
CA TYR A 224 -9.89 -10.26 -16.80
C TYR A 224 -8.95 -11.08 -15.93
N LEU A 225 -7.98 -11.75 -16.57
CA LEU A 225 -7.13 -12.79 -16.00
C LEU A 225 -6.24 -12.32 -14.84
N LEU A 226 -6.04 -11.00 -14.73
CA LEU A 226 -5.24 -10.35 -13.70
C LEU A 226 -6.09 -9.54 -12.70
N SER A 227 -7.41 -9.70 -12.69
CA SER A 227 -8.31 -8.89 -11.86
C SER A 227 -8.81 -9.65 -10.63
N PRO A 228 -8.13 -9.57 -9.46
CA PRO A 228 -8.59 -10.25 -8.27
C PRO A 228 -9.89 -9.65 -7.75
N GLN A 229 -10.65 -10.48 -7.05
CA GLN A 229 -11.81 -10.08 -6.27
C GLN A 229 -11.38 -9.14 -5.13
N ASP A 230 -12.34 -8.45 -4.51
CA ASP A 230 -12.05 -7.61 -3.35
C ASP A 230 -11.93 -8.47 -2.08
N LEU A 231 -11.03 -8.05 -1.18
CA LEU A 231 -10.82 -8.73 0.10
C LEU A 231 -12.00 -8.47 1.04
N SER A 232 -12.44 -9.53 1.70
CA SER A 232 -13.33 -9.48 2.85
C SER A 232 -12.92 -10.55 3.85
N ALA A 233 -12.22 -10.14 4.89
CA ALA A 233 -11.74 -10.99 5.98
C ALA A 233 -12.63 -10.89 7.23
N TRP A 234 -13.87 -10.49 7.08
CA TRP A 234 -14.76 -10.28 8.22
C TRP A 234 -14.91 -11.53 9.09
N MET A 235 -15.02 -12.72 8.46
CA MET A 235 -15.13 -14.00 9.17
C MET A 235 -13.81 -14.43 9.84
N GLN A 236 -12.66 -13.94 9.36
CA GLN A 236 -11.33 -14.30 9.85
C GLN A 236 -10.85 -13.39 11.00
N ILE A 237 -11.60 -12.34 11.34
CA ILE A 237 -11.23 -11.40 12.41
C ILE A 237 -10.92 -12.11 13.74
N PRO A 238 -11.76 -13.06 14.24
CA PRO A 238 -11.45 -13.74 15.50
C PRO A 238 -10.08 -14.45 15.48
N GLU A 239 -9.75 -15.17 14.40
CA GLU A 239 -8.46 -15.86 14.28
C GLU A 239 -7.29 -14.88 14.18
N LEU A 240 -7.47 -13.75 13.49
CA LEU A 240 -6.45 -12.69 13.41
C LEU A 240 -6.20 -12.02 14.77
N VAL A 241 -7.25 -11.87 15.59
CA VAL A 241 -7.13 -11.40 16.99
C VAL A 241 -6.35 -12.43 17.84
N GLU A 242 -6.66 -13.70 17.72
CA GLU A 242 -5.95 -14.79 18.42
C GLU A 242 -4.47 -14.87 18.01
N LEU A 243 -4.16 -14.54 16.75
CA LEU A 243 -2.79 -14.44 16.26
C LEU A 243 -2.03 -13.21 16.80
N GLY A 244 -2.69 -12.32 17.54
CA GLY A 244 -2.07 -11.12 18.10
C GLY A 244 -1.74 -10.04 17.05
N ILE A 245 -2.54 -9.94 15.99
CA ILE A 245 -2.44 -8.84 15.04
C ILE A 245 -2.88 -7.54 15.72
N ALA A 246 -2.04 -6.52 15.66
CA ALA A 246 -2.25 -5.27 16.41
C ALA A 246 -3.20 -4.29 15.72
N SER A 247 -3.31 -4.33 14.38
CA SER A 247 -4.13 -3.37 13.62
C SER A 247 -4.77 -4.01 12.39
N PHE A 248 -6.04 -3.69 12.16
CA PHE A 248 -6.85 -4.16 11.04
C PHE A 248 -7.17 -3.00 10.10
N LYS A 249 -6.61 -3.05 8.90
CA LYS A 249 -6.70 -1.96 7.93
C LYS A 249 -7.75 -2.19 6.87
N ILE A 250 -8.62 -1.20 6.68
CA ILE A 250 -9.58 -1.14 5.58
C ILE A 250 -8.97 -0.35 4.43
N GLU A 251 -8.91 -0.92 3.22
CA GLU A 251 -8.52 -0.18 2.00
C GLU A 251 -9.70 0.62 1.46
N GLY A 252 -9.50 1.89 1.08
CA GLY A 252 -10.61 2.65 0.55
C GLY A 252 -10.44 4.16 0.43
N ARG A 253 -9.25 4.76 0.37
CA ARG A 253 -9.06 6.23 0.21
C ARG A 253 -9.67 6.83 -1.06
N LEU A 254 -9.95 6.01 -2.08
CA LEU A 254 -10.66 6.40 -3.31
C LEU A 254 -12.18 6.14 -3.23
N LYS A 255 -12.70 5.86 -2.04
CA LYS A 255 -14.11 5.53 -1.82
C LYS A 255 -14.83 6.63 -1.09
N ASP A 256 -16.13 6.72 -1.32
CA ASP A 256 -17.00 7.70 -0.68
C ASP A 256 -17.26 7.38 0.81
N ALA A 257 -17.79 8.36 1.52
CA ALA A 257 -18.10 8.26 2.95
C ALA A 257 -19.10 7.14 3.27
N THR A 258 -20.00 6.76 2.34
CA THR A 258 -20.96 5.69 2.58
C THR A 258 -20.31 4.32 2.60
N TYR A 259 -19.32 4.09 1.72
CA TYR A 259 -18.50 2.88 1.75
C TYR A 259 -17.68 2.79 3.04
N VAL A 260 -17.03 3.92 3.41
CA VAL A 260 -16.20 3.95 4.63
C VAL A 260 -17.06 3.67 5.85
N ALA A 261 -18.24 4.29 5.96
CA ALA A 261 -19.17 4.04 7.06
C ALA A 261 -19.60 2.57 7.12
N ALA A 262 -20.04 2.00 5.98
CA ALA A 262 -20.53 0.63 5.93
C ALA A 262 -19.44 -0.40 6.29
N ALA A 263 -18.23 -0.23 5.74
CA ALA A 263 -17.13 -1.13 6.04
C ALA A 263 -16.67 -0.98 7.50
N THR A 264 -16.42 0.23 7.97
CA THR A 264 -15.94 0.47 9.35
C THR A 264 -16.91 -0.10 10.38
N GLN A 265 -18.23 0.12 10.22
CA GLN A 265 -19.22 -0.42 11.15
C GLN A 265 -19.21 -1.95 11.20
N ALA A 266 -19.16 -2.61 10.03
CA ALA A 266 -19.15 -4.07 9.96
C ALA A 266 -17.97 -4.68 10.72
N TYR A 267 -16.77 -4.12 10.54
CA TYR A 267 -15.56 -4.62 11.23
C TYR A 267 -15.53 -4.22 12.70
N ARG A 268 -16.03 -3.02 13.08
CA ARG A 268 -16.15 -2.61 14.46
C ARG A 268 -17.08 -3.55 15.25
N GLN A 269 -18.24 -3.85 14.70
CA GLN A 269 -19.18 -4.78 15.34
C GLN A 269 -18.59 -6.18 15.53
N GLN A 270 -17.82 -6.67 14.56
CA GLN A 270 -17.13 -7.95 14.67
C GLN A 270 -16.05 -7.94 15.77
N LEU A 271 -15.27 -6.86 15.86
CA LEU A 271 -14.25 -6.69 16.90
C LEU A 271 -14.87 -6.58 18.31
N ASP A 272 -16.02 -5.94 18.41
CA ASP A 272 -16.76 -5.79 19.68
C ASP A 272 -17.52 -7.07 20.07
N GLY A 273 -17.44 -8.15 19.26
CA GLY A 273 -18.13 -9.41 19.53
C GLY A 273 -19.65 -9.32 19.43
N LEU A 274 -20.17 -8.30 18.74
CA LEU A 274 -21.61 -8.14 18.54
C LEU A 274 -22.11 -9.15 17.52
N ALA A 275 -23.11 -9.93 17.90
CA ALA A 275 -23.71 -10.93 17.00
C ALA A 275 -24.33 -10.22 15.77
N SER A 276 -23.86 -10.58 14.59
CA SER A 276 -24.36 -10.08 13.31
C SER A 276 -24.66 -11.26 12.38
N ASP A 277 -25.74 -11.16 11.60
CA ASP A 277 -26.02 -12.13 10.54
C ASP A 277 -24.96 -12.02 9.41
N PRO A 278 -24.19 -13.07 9.15
CA PRO A 278 -23.15 -13.04 8.10
C PRO A 278 -23.69 -12.69 6.71
N ALA A 279 -24.91 -13.10 6.39
CA ALA A 279 -25.53 -12.78 5.10
C ALA A 279 -25.88 -11.30 4.98
N ALA A 280 -26.39 -10.70 6.07
CA ALA A 280 -26.68 -9.26 6.12
C ALA A 280 -25.39 -8.42 6.01
N VAL A 281 -24.33 -8.81 6.73
CA VAL A 281 -23.01 -8.13 6.66
C VAL A 281 -22.42 -8.25 5.26
N ARG A 282 -22.43 -9.45 4.67
CA ARG A 282 -21.96 -9.65 3.31
C ARG A 282 -22.69 -8.75 2.33
N ARG A 283 -24.03 -8.69 2.40
CA ARG A 283 -24.85 -7.80 1.57
C ARG A 283 -24.49 -6.32 1.77
N GLN A 284 -24.29 -5.89 3.03
CA GLN A 284 -23.86 -4.53 3.36
C GLN A 284 -22.56 -4.17 2.66
N LEU A 285 -21.55 -5.04 2.73
CA LEU A 285 -20.25 -4.84 2.13
C LEU A 285 -20.30 -4.88 0.60
N GLU A 286 -21.04 -5.83 0.01
CA GLU A 286 -21.22 -5.93 -1.45
C GLU A 286 -21.92 -4.71 -2.03
N MET A 287 -22.92 -4.16 -1.34
CA MET A 287 -23.62 -2.93 -1.74
C MET A 287 -22.72 -1.71 -1.68
N GLY A 288 -21.82 -1.61 -0.70
CA GLY A 288 -20.82 -0.56 -0.61
C GLY A 288 -19.93 -0.54 -1.85
N PHE A 289 -19.18 -1.59 -2.05
CA PHE A 289 -18.38 -1.80 -3.26
C PHE A 289 -17.90 -3.24 -3.35
N SER A 290 -18.20 -3.92 -4.46
CA SER A 290 -17.69 -5.27 -4.67
C SER A 290 -17.51 -5.60 -6.15
N ARG A 291 -16.38 -6.24 -6.49
CA ARG A 291 -16.10 -6.94 -7.75
C ARG A 291 -16.19 -8.46 -7.58
N GLY A 292 -16.86 -8.91 -6.56
CA GLY A 292 -16.81 -10.20 -5.91
C GLY A 292 -16.03 -10.08 -4.61
N LEU A 293 -16.53 -10.67 -3.52
CA LEU A 293 -15.83 -10.73 -2.23
C LEU A 293 -15.18 -12.09 -2.04
N SER A 294 -13.92 -12.09 -1.64
CA SER A 294 -13.14 -13.29 -1.31
C SER A 294 -12.28 -13.05 -0.08
N THR A 295 -11.81 -14.11 0.53
CA THR A 295 -10.83 -14.05 1.64
C THR A 295 -9.40 -13.72 1.16
N GLY A 296 -9.24 -13.47 -0.15
CA GLY A 296 -7.93 -13.25 -0.75
C GLY A 296 -7.01 -14.46 -0.52
N TRP A 297 -5.86 -14.22 0.07
CA TRP A 297 -4.86 -15.23 0.40
C TRP A 297 -4.98 -15.79 1.82
N LEU A 298 -5.81 -15.22 2.68
CA LEU A 298 -5.84 -15.54 4.13
C LEU A 298 -6.11 -17.02 4.41
N GLU A 299 -6.99 -17.69 3.65
CA GLU A 299 -7.25 -19.13 3.80
C GLU A 299 -6.24 -20.04 3.07
N GLY A 300 -5.18 -19.48 2.53
CA GLY A 300 -4.18 -20.18 1.73
C GLY A 300 -4.28 -19.86 0.26
N ILE A 301 -3.38 -20.49 -0.51
CA ILE A 301 -3.28 -20.27 -1.95
C ILE A 301 -4.36 -21.09 -2.66
N ASN A 302 -5.17 -20.41 -3.47
CA ASN A 302 -6.06 -21.01 -4.44
C ASN A 302 -6.17 -20.06 -5.65
N HIS A 303 -5.34 -20.30 -6.64
CA HIS A 303 -5.22 -19.43 -7.80
C HIS A 303 -6.52 -19.31 -8.60
N ARG A 304 -7.31 -20.37 -8.69
CA ARG A 304 -8.58 -20.42 -9.43
C ARG A 304 -9.69 -19.60 -8.78
N ARG A 305 -9.68 -19.50 -7.44
CA ARG A 305 -10.69 -18.75 -6.67
C ARG A 305 -10.40 -17.28 -6.56
N LEU A 306 -9.13 -16.87 -6.63
CA LEU A 306 -8.72 -15.48 -6.47
C LEU A 306 -9.26 -14.59 -7.60
N VAL A 307 -9.18 -15.07 -8.83
CA VAL A 307 -9.56 -14.36 -10.04
C VAL A 307 -10.64 -15.16 -10.79
N HIS A 308 -11.87 -14.64 -10.82
CA HIS A 308 -12.94 -15.27 -11.60
C HIS A 308 -12.85 -14.97 -13.12
N GLY A 309 -12.07 -13.93 -13.52
CA GLY A 309 -11.82 -13.56 -14.91
C GLY A 309 -12.96 -12.94 -15.72
N ARG A 310 -14.19 -12.89 -15.20
CA ARG A 310 -15.41 -12.56 -15.97
C ARG A 310 -15.72 -11.07 -16.06
N TRP A 311 -15.46 -10.31 -14.99
CA TRP A 311 -15.65 -8.86 -14.92
C TRP A 311 -14.62 -8.18 -14.01
N SER A 312 -14.40 -6.88 -14.20
CA SER A 312 -13.49 -6.06 -13.38
C SER A 312 -14.16 -4.83 -12.74
N LYS A 313 -15.44 -4.62 -13.02
CA LYS A 313 -16.22 -3.48 -12.52
C LYS A 313 -16.99 -3.86 -11.25
N LYS A 314 -17.44 -2.84 -10.48
CA LYS A 314 -18.38 -3.01 -9.37
C LYS A 314 -19.67 -3.66 -9.89
N ARG A 315 -20.18 -4.64 -9.12
CA ARG A 315 -21.50 -5.25 -9.37
C ARG A 315 -22.32 -5.26 -8.12
N GLY A 316 -22.11 -5.65 -7.02
CA GLY A 316 -22.93 -5.82 -5.84
C GLY A 316 -23.51 -7.22 -5.76
N PRO A 317 -24.49 -7.48 -4.88
CA PRO A 317 -25.04 -8.83 -4.66
C PRO A 317 -25.82 -9.35 -5.86
N VAL A 318 -25.77 -10.68 -6.05
CA VAL A 318 -26.65 -11.38 -6.99
C VAL A 318 -28.04 -11.48 -6.36
N VAL A 319 -29.04 -10.92 -7.00
CA VAL A 319 -30.43 -10.89 -6.50
C VAL A 319 -31.39 -11.84 -7.22
N GLY A 320 -30.92 -12.45 -8.33
CA GLY A 320 -31.77 -13.39 -9.06
C GLY A 320 -31.19 -13.80 -10.41
N GLN A 321 -32.03 -14.43 -11.21
CA GLN A 321 -31.72 -14.89 -12.57
C GLN A 321 -32.83 -14.54 -13.53
N LEU A 322 -32.43 -14.15 -14.75
CA LEU A 322 -33.35 -13.89 -15.85
C LEU A 322 -34.00 -15.19 -16.33
N GLN A 323 -35.32 -15.25 -16.41
CA GLN A 323 -36.06 -16.37 -16.99
C GLN A 323 -36.43 -16.14 -18.44
N ARG A 324 -37.02 -14.97 -18.73
CA ARG A 324 -37.47 -14.60 -20.06
C ARG A 324 -37.64 -13.08 -20.18
N TRP A 325 -37.72 -12.59 -21.39
CA TRP A 325 -38.03 -11.18 -21.70
C TRP A 325 -38.98 -11.08 -22.93
N ASP A 326 -39.58 -9.93 -23.11
CA ASP A 326 -40.48 -9.66 -24.22
C ASP A 326 -40.06 -8.40 -25.02
N ASP A 327 -40.71 -8.19 -26.17
CA ASP A 327 -40.44 -7.06 -27.05
C ASP A 327 -40.86 -5.70 -26.47
N GLN A 328 -41.67 -5.70 -25.41
CA GLN A 328 -42.08 -4.49 -24.68
C GLN A 328 -41.01 -4.08 -23.64
N GLY A 329 -39.94 -4.87 -23.47
CA GLY A 329 -38.86 -4.60 -22.55
C GLY A 329 -39.11 -5.08 -21.11
N TRP A 330 -40.07 -5.98 -20.90
CA TRP A 330 -40.27 -6.63 -19.60
C TRP A 330 -39.31 -7.80 -19.44
N LEU A 331 -38.61 -7.83 -18.30
CA LEU A 331 -37.73 -8.90 -17.88
C LEU A 331 -38.42 -9.70 -16.76
N THR A 332 -38.65 -11.00 -16.96
CA THR A 332 -39.17 -11.89 -15.92
C THR A 332 -37.99 -12.52 -15.21
N LEU A 333 -37.93 -12.36 -13.90
CA LEU A 333 -36.83 -12.79 -13.04
C LEU A 333 -37.34 -13.83 -12.04
N LYS A 334 -36.47 -14.79 -11.71
CA LYS A 334 -36.53 -15.57 -10.47
C LYS A 334 -35.60 -14.87 -9.47
N VAL A 335 -36.18 -14.35 -8.39
CA VAL A 335 -35.44 -13.54 -7.42
C VAL A 335 -35.28 -14.27 -6.10
N GLN A 336 -34.15 -14.02 -5.44
CA GLN A 336 -33.82 -14.56 -4.11
C GLN A 336 -34.37 -13.66 -2.99
N GLU A 337 -34.59 -12.37 -3.31
CA GLU A 337 -35.13 -11.36 -2.42
C GLU A 337 -36.04 -10.40 -3.19
N PRO A 338 -37.01 -9.75 -2.54
CA PRO A 338 -37.90 -8.79 -3.18
C PRO A 338 -37.14 -7.59 -3.75
N LEU A 339 -37.38 -7.25 -5.00
CA LEU A 339 -36.88 -6.04 -5.63
C LEU A 339 -37.85 -4.88 -5.42
N GLN A 340 -37.36 -3.66 -5.63
CA GLN A 340 -38.15 -2.43 -5.49
C GLN A 340 -37.91 -1.49 -6.67
N CYS A 341 -38.94 -0.70 -7.01
CA CYS A 341 -38.77 0.41 -7.96
C CYS A 341 -37.69 1.40 -7.48
N GLY A 342 -36.89 1.92 -8.40
CA GLY A 342 -35.78 2.79 -8.10
C GLY A 342 -34.43 2.10 -7.88
N GLN A 343 -34.41 0.80 -7.56
CA GLN A 343 -33.19 0.03 -7.47
C GLN A 343 -32.50 -0.08 -8.84
N GLY A 344 -31.17 -0.05 -8.87
CA GLY A 344 -30.33 -0.27 -10.05
C GLY A 344 -30.00 -1.74 -10.21
N VAL A 345 -30.17 -2.29 -11.39
CA VAL A 345 -29.76 -3.68 -11.69
C VAL A 345 -28.93 -3.76 -12.95
N VAL A 346 -28.07 -4.78 -13.04
CA VAL A 346 -27.31 -5.10 -14.24
C VAL A 346 -27.39 -6.59 -14.54
N LEU A 347 -27.52 -6.90 -15.85
CA LEU A 347 -27.50 -8.25 -16.40
C LEU A 347 -26.34 -8.32 -17.43
N GLU A 348 -25.67 -9.43 -17.50
CA GLU A 348 -24.63 -9.68 -18.49
C GLU A 348 -25.23 -10.25 -19.77
N ALA A 349 -24.92 -9.62 -20.88
CA ALA A 349 -25.22 -10.20 -22.20
C ALA A 349 -24.04 -11.06 -22.62
N GLN A 350 -24.32 -12.16 -23.31
CA GLN A 350 -23.25 -12.98 -23.89
C GLN A 350 -22.55 -12.31 -25.04
N PRO A 351 -21.23 -12.59 -25.26
CA PRO A 351 -20.52 -12.14 -26.42
C PRO A 351 -21.20 -12.68 -27.70
N ARG A 352 -21.15 -11.89 -28.76
CA ARG A 352 -21.59 -12.36 -30.07
C ARG A 352 -20.61 -13.42 -30.57
N VAL A 353 -21.12 -14.44 -31.25
CA VAL A 353 -20.27 -15.42 -31.95
C VAL A 353 -19.33 -14.69 -32.91
N GLY A 354 -18.03 -14.94 -32.79
CA GLY A 354 -16.97 -14.27 -33.55
C GLY A 354 -16.62 -12.84 -33.07
N ALA A 355 -17.11 -12.42 -31.91
CA ALA A 355 -16.66 -11.15 -31.29
C ALA A 355 -15.21 -11.28 -30.82
N ASP A 356 -14.46 -10.16 -30.86
CA ASP A 356 -13.13 -10.05 -30.27
C ASP A 356 -13.17 -10.42 -28.78
N PRO A 357 -12.43 -11.44 -28.33
CA PRO A 357 -12.39 -11.87 -26.94
C PRO A 357 -11.95 -10.76 -25.97
N LEU A 358 -11.23 -9.74 -26.47
CA LEU A 358 -10.78 -8.61 -25.68
C LEU A 358 -11.83 -7.50 -25.52
N VAL A 359 -12.96 -7.60 -26.25
CA VAL A 359 -14.08 -6.68 -26.12
C VAL A 359 -15.11 -7.27 -25.14
N PRO A 360 -15.34 -6.62 -23.98
CA PRO A 360 -16.34 -7.09 -23.03
C PRO A 360 -17.73 -7.13 -23.67
N PRO A 361 -18.58 -8.11 -23.32
CA PRO A 361 -19.98 -8.10 -23.74
C PRO A 361 -20.70 -6.86 -23.19
N ALA A 362 -21.69 -6.40 -23.91
CA ALA A 362 -22.49 -5.26 -23.48
C ALA A 362 -23.21 -5.61 -22.16
N GLU A 363 -23.10 -4.76 -21.17
CA GLU A 363 -23.89 -4.86 -19.94
C GLU A 363 -25.28 -4.24 -20.19
N ILE A 364 -26.31 -4.94 -19.80
CA ILE A 364 -27.69 -4.46 -19.86
C ILE A 364 -28.10 -4.09 -18.45
N GLY A 365 -28.30 -2.81 -18.20
CA GLY A 365 -28.63 -2.35 -16.86
C GLY A 365 -29.47 -1.07 -16.87
N GLY A 366 -30.02 -0.75 -15.72
CA GLY A 366 -30.81 0.45 -15.52
C GLY A 366 -31.55 0.45 -14.18
N ARG A 367 -32.27 1.53 -13.91
CA ARG A 367 -33.14 1.58 -12.74
C ARG A 367 -34.45 0.83 -13.03
N ILE A 368 -34.95 0.11 -12.05
CA ILE A 368 -36.29 -0.52 -12.09
C ILE A 368 -37.32 0.60 -12.03
N MET A 369 -38.06 0.80 -13.11
CA MET A 369 -39.11 1.81 -13.20
C MET A 369 -40.49 1.23 -12.93
N GLN A 370 -40.67 -0.03 -13.32
CA GLN A 370 -41.94 -0.76 -13.09
C GLN A 370 -41.57 -2.16 -12.57
N LEU A 371 -42.37 -2.64 -11.64
CA LEU A 371 -42.19 -3.95 -11.02
C LEU A 371 -43.58 -4.55 -10.73
N ASP A 372 -43.80 -5.77 -11.20
CA ASP A 372 -44.97 -6.58 -10.88
C ASP A 372 -44.51 -7.84 -10.15
N ASP A 373 -45.03 -8.08 -8.96
CA ASP A 373 -44.82 -9.33 -8.24
C ASP A 373 -45.71 -10.44 -8.84
N LEU A 374 -45.06 -11.53 -9.26
CA LEU A 374 -45.76 -12.71 -9.82
C LEU A 374 -45.92 -13.82 -8.80
N GLY A 375 -45.49 -13.61 -7.55
CA GLY A 375 -45.47 -14.59 -6.49
C GLY A 375 -44.45 -15.72 -6.65
N ARG A 376 -44.26 -16.51 -5.61
CA ARG A 376 -43.34 -17.67 -5.57
C ARG A 376 -41.87 -17.29 -5.96
N GLY A 377 -41.36 -16.12 -5.49
CA GLY A 377 -40.01 -15.67 -5.77
C GLY A 377 -39.80 -15.28 -7.25
N ARG A 378 -40.85 -14.87 -7.94
CA ARG A 378 -40.79 -14.38 -9.32
C ARG A 378 -41.33 -12.95 -9.41
N CYS A 379 -40.70 -12.12 -10.19
CA CYS A 379 -41.23 -10.80 -10.54
C CYS A 379 -40.94 -10.50 -12.01
N ARG A 380 -41.64 -9.49 -12.55
CA ARG A 380 -41.22 -8.89 -13.81
C ARG A 380 -40.91 -7.42 -13.60
N ILE A 381 -39.83 -6.98 -14.24
CA ILE A 381 -39.34 -5.63 -14.12
C ILE A 381 -39.20 -4.98 -15.48
N ARG A 382 -39.33 -3.67 -15.51
CA ARG A 382 -39.03 -2.84 -16.68
C ARG A 382 -37.98 -1.80 -16.27
N LEU A 383 -36.89 -1.74 -17.04
CA LEU A 383 -35.80 -0.81 -16.78
C LEU A 383 -35.98 0.50 -17.56
N GLY A 384 -35.52 1.63 -17.05
CA GLY A 384 -35.59 2.94 -17.70
C GLY A 384 -34.33 3.79 -17.49
N PRO A 385 -34.30 4.99 -18.14
CA PRO A 385 -35.26 5.53 -19.14
C PRO A 385 -34.93 5.07 -20.57
N GLY A 386 -35.97 4.76 -21.34
CA GLY A 386 -35.89 4.49 -22.77
C GLY A 386 -35.93 3.01 -23.16
N ARG A 387 -35.82 2.72 -24.47
CA ARG A 387 -35.73 1.34 -24.98
C ARG A 387 -34.33 0.79 -24.74
N ILE A 388 -34.24 -0.22 -23.91
CA ILE A 388 -32.98 -0.94 -23.64
C ILE A 388 -32.79 -1.97 -24.77
N ASN A 389 -31.56 -2.06 -25.25
CA ASN A 389 -31.20 -3.08 -26.25
C ASN A 389 -31.01 -4.43 -25.50
N LEU A 390 -31.99 -5.31 -25.64
CA LEU A 390 -32.01 -6.63 -25.00
C LEU A 390 -31.29 -7.70 -25.83
N ARG A 391 -30.62 -7.32 -26.94
CA ARG A 391 -29.86 -8.28 -27.77
C ARG A 391 -28.68 -8.85 -27.00
N GLY A 392 -28.56 -10.18 -27.01
CA GLY A 392 -27.50 -10.90 -26.28
C GLY A 392 -27.87 -11.36 -24.88
N LEU A 393 -29.09 -11.06 -24.38
CA LEU A 393 -29.59 -11.68 -23.17
C LEU A 393 -29.83 -13.18 -23.38
N GLN A 394 -29.57 -13.94 -22.34
CA GLN A 394 -29.91 -15.37 -22.31
C GLN A 394 -30.69 -15.71 -21.03
N SER A 395 -31.58 -16.72 -21.12
CA SER A 395 -32.21 -17.28 -19.94
C SER A 395 -31.14 -17.87 -19.02
N GLY A 396 -31.28 -17.64 -17.72
CA GLY A 396 -30.30 -18.03 -16.70
C GLY A 396 -29.24 -16.94 -16.39
N ALA A 397 -29.20 -15.85 -17.15
CA ALA A 397 -28.27 -14.73 -16.85
C ALA A 397 -28.50 -14.21 -15.43
N SER A 398 -27.40 -14.04 -14.68
CA SER A 398 -27.46 -13.49 -13.32
C SER A 398 -27.85 -12.02 -13.33
N VAL A 399 -28.60 -11.62 -12.31
CA VAL A 399 -29.02 -10.23 -12.06
C VAL A 399 -28.35 -9.73 -10.81
N TRP A 400 -27.56 -8.67 -10.94
CA TRP A 400 -26.86 -8.01 -9.83
C TRP A 400 -27.57 -6.72 -9.45
N LEU A 401 -27.62 -6.44 -8.14
CA LEU A 401 -28.12 -5.19 -7.59
C LEU A 401 -26.96 -4.19 -7.51
N THR A 402 -26.96 -3.17 -8.38
CA THR A 402 -25.87 -2.19 -8.48
C THR A 402 -26.13 -0.92 -7.68
N GLY A 403 -27.37 -0.68 -7.28
CA GLY A 403 -27.78 0.48 -6.49
C GLY A 403 -29.10 0.25 -5.76
N ASP A 404 -29.16 0.72 -4.53
CA ASP A 404 -30.35 0.68 -3.69
C ASP A 404 -30.52 2.03 -2.99
N PRO A 405 -31.55 2.82 -3.34
CA PRO A 405 -31.79 4.14 -2.76
C PRO A 405 -32.01 4.12 -1.24
N GLN A 406 -32.63 3.03 -0.72
CA GLN A 406 -32.85 2.91 0.73
C GLN A 406 -31.52 2.64 1.44
N TRP A 407 -30.70 1.73 0.93
CA TRP A 407 -29.36 1.48 1.43
C TRP A 407 -28.51 2.75 1.40
N GLN A 408 -28.53 3.46 0.28
CA GLN A 408 -27.76 4.70 0.12
C GLN A 408 -28.20 5.78 1.12
N THR A 409 -29.53 5.98 1.28
CA THR A 409 -30.08 6.94 2.24
C THR A 409 -29.71 6.57 3.68
N THR A 410 -29.76 5.29 4.02
CA THR A 410 -29.40 4.77 5.36
C THR A 410 -27.94 5.06 5.65
N TRP A 411 -27.04 4.67 4.75
CA TRP A 411 -25.60 4.85 4.96
C TRP A 411 -25.15 6.29 4.86
N GLN A 412 -25.81 7.11 4.07
CA GLN A 412 -25.57 8.55 4.06
C GLN A 412 -25.92 9.21 5.39
N LYS A 413 -27.01 8.81 6.03
CA LYS A 413 -27.33 9.24 7.40
C LYS A 413 -26.28 8.75 8.41
N GLN A 414 -25.82 7.51 8.30
CA GLN A 414 -24.78 6.98 9.18
C GLN A 414 -23.44 7.69 8.96
N ALA A 415 -23.06 7.96 7.72
CA ALA A 415 -21.83 8.66 7.37
C ALA A 415 -21.81 10.12 7.85
N THR A 416 -22.98 10.76 7.92
CA THR A 416 -23.11 12.15 8.36
C THR A 416 -23.47 12.29 9.86
N ARG A 417 -23.47 11.19 10.60
CA ARG A 417 -23.75 11.20 12.03
C ARG A 417 -22.73 12.08 12.74
N SER A 418 -23.22 13.02 13.55
CA SER A 418 -22.35 13.85 14.39
C SER A 418 -21.70 12.99 15.48
N THR A 419 -20.44 13.28 15.75
CA THR A 419 -19.68 12.70 16.86
C THR A 419 -19.28 13.85 17.78
N ASP A 420 -19.67 13.74 19.03
CA ASP A 420 -19.25 14.73 20.03
C ASP A 420 -17.79 14.49 20.41
N PRO A 421 -17.03 15.57 20.70
CA PRO A 421 -15.72 15.42 21.30
C PRO A 421 -15.79 14.63 22.60
N LEU A 422 -14.75 13.83 22.89
CA LEU A 422 -14.62 13.18 24.18
C LEU A 422 -14.54 14.25 25.28
N ALA A 423 -15.34 14.08 26.33
CA ALA A 423 -15.22 14.94 27.50
C ALA A 423 -13.88 14.63 28.20
N LEU A 424 -13.03 15.64 28.31
CA LEU A 424 -11.74 15.54 29.00
C LEU A 424 -11.93 15.38 30.49
N PRO A 425 -11.06 14.62 31.18
CA PRO A 425 -11.13 14.47 32.62
C PRO A 425 -10.80 15.79 33.33
N LEU A 426 -11.50 16.06 34.40
CA LEU A 426 -11.34 17.23 35.27
C LEU A 426 -11.29 16.73 36.70
N SER A 427 -10.20 17.02 37.42
CA SER A 427 -10.03 16.70 38.82
C SER A 427 -10.09 17.98 39.66
N LEU A 428 -10.96 17.96 40.68
CA LEU A 428 -11.22 19.11 41.52
C LEU A 428 -10.92 18.77 42.99
N ARG A 429 -10.55 19.79 43.73
CA ARG A 429 -10.47 19.77 45.21
C ARG A 429 -11.34 20.84 45.81
N VAL A 430 -12.09 20.49 46.84
CA VAL A 430 -12.95 21.42 47.60
C VAL A 430 -12.48 21.43 49.03
N LYS A 431 -12.24 22.68 49.55
CA LYS A 431 -11.84 22.89 50.93
C LYS A 431 -12.77 23.92 51.59
N GLY A 432 -13.08 23.72 52.88
CA GLY A 432 -13.86 24.72 53.60
C GLY A 432 -14.03 24.40 55.08
N VAL A 433 -14.05 25.49 55.87
CA VAL A 433 -14.32 25.53 57.31
C VAL A 433 -15.47 26.49 57.58
N GLN A 434 -16.13 26.29 58.68
CA GLN A 434 -17.28 27.16 59.08
C GLN A 434 -16.88 28.65 59.19
N GLY A 435 -17.68 29.53 58.63
CA GLY A 435 -17.43 30.95 58.61
C GLY A 435 -16.50 31.48 57.51
N GLU A 436 -15.85 30.61 56.77
CA GLU A 436 -15.00 30.99 55.66
C GLU A 436 -15.65 30.65 54.28
N PRO A 437 -15.24 31.31 53.17
CA PRO A 437 -15.68 30.96 51.83
C PRO A 437 -15.21 29.56 51.44
N LEU A 438 -16.06 28.77 50.72
CA LEU A 438 -15.66 27.50 50.10
C LEU A 438 -14.57 27.77 49.07
N ALA A 439 -13.47 27.04 49.12
CA ALA A 439 -12.43 27.05 48.09
C ALA A 439 -12.64 25.87 47.13
N LEU A 440 -12.67 26.16 45.83
CA LEU A 440 -12.70 25.22 44.74
C LEU A 440 -11.40 25.35 43.96
N GLU A 441 -10.65 24.29 43.87
CA GLU A 441 -9.32 24.23 43.27
C GLU A 441 -9.28 23.23 42.11
N LEU A 442 -8.71 23.67 40.98
CA LEU A 442 -8.43 22.79 39.84
C LEU A 442 -7.14 22.00 40.14
N VAL A 443 -7.24 20.68 40.21
CA VAL A 443 -6.13 19.77 40.47
C VAL A 443 -5.51 19.26 39.16
N ASP A 444 -6.34 18.94 38.18
CA ASP A 444 -5.92 18.46 36.86
C ASP A 444 -7.02 18.79 35.83
N PRO A 445 -6.69 19.33 34.65
CA PRO A 445 -5.37 19.72 34.13
C PRO A 445 -4.83 21.02 34.74
N VAL A 446 -3.52 21.07 35.05
CA VAL A 446 -2.87 22.27 35.52
C VAL A 446 -2.20 23.00 34.36
N PRO A 447 -2.43 24.33 34.18
CA PRO A 447 -1.73 25.10 33.16
C PRO A 447 -0.22 25.09 33.40
N VAL A 448 0.57 24.80 32.37
CA VAL A 448 2.04 24.78 32.46
C VAL A 448 2.54 26.21 32.74
N GLY A 449 3.25 26.40 33.85
CA GLY A 449 3.85 27.70 34.23
C GLY A 449 2.88 28.70 34.81
N ALA A 450 1.65 28.32 35.10
CA ALA A 450 0.65 29.18 35.80
C ALA A 450 0.35 28.67 37.22
N PRO A 451 -0.06 29.56 38.16
CA PRO A 451 -0.52 29.12 39.48
C PRO A 451 -1.80 28.27 39.35
N PRO A 452 -2.05 27.34 40.30
CA PRO A 452 -3.28 26.57 40.34
C PRO A 452 -4.51 27.48 40.33
N LEU A 453 -5.50 27.15 39.47
CA LEU A 453 -6.76 27.87 39.45
C LEU A 453 -7.52 27.59 40.76
N ARG A 454 -7.75 28.62 41.54
CA ARG A 454 -8.48 28.53 42.78
C ARG A 454 -9.59 29.62 42.84
N LEU A 455 -10.80 29.20 43.16
CA LEU A 455 -11.98 30.05 43.32
C LEU A 455 -12.51 29.99 44.72
N HIS A 456 -13.08 31.08 45.17
CA HIS A 456 -13.78 31.15 46.46
C HIS A 456 -15.27 31.45 46.26
N SER A 457 -16.12 30.92 47.13
CA SER A 457 -17.53 31.26 47.12
C SER A 457 -17.72 32.74 47.56
N SER A 458 -18.77 33.36 47.04
CA SER A 458 -19.10 34.76 47.40
C SER A 458 -19.71 34.89 48.79
N VAL A 459 -20.13 33.77 49.36
CA VAL A 459 -20.70 33.70 50.71
C VAL A 459 -19.93 32.68 51.55
N ALA A 460 -19.82 32.97 52.85
CA ALA A 460 -19.18 32.06 53.80
C ALA A 460 -20.03 30.83 54.07
N LEU A 461 -19.35 29.70 54.35
CA LEU A 461 -19.96 28.46 54.75
C LEU A 461 -20.67 28.60 56.09
N GLN A 462 -21.90 28.14 56.15
CA GLN A 462 -22.73 28.18 57.34
C GLN A 462 -22.93 26.80 57.94
N GLN A 463 -23.32 26.74 59.21
CA GLN A 463 -23.77 25.47 59.81
C GLN A 463 -25.06 25.02 59.13
N ALA A 464 -25.13 23.78 58.73
CA ALA A 464 -26.33 23.23 58.13
C ALA A 464 -27.42 22.99 59.21
N THR A 465 -28.62 23.44 58.90
CA THR A 465 -29.80 23.14 59.71
C THR A 465 -30.52 21.86 59.33
N GLY A 466 -30.00 21.19 58.33
CA GLY A 466 -30.48 19.93 57.78
C GLY A 466 -29.32 19.15 57.14
N GLN A 467 -29.55 18.51 56.03
CA GLN A 467 -28.49 17.75 55.30
C GLN A 467 -27.42 18.73 54.81
N GLY A 468 -26.20 18.60 55.32
CA GLY A 468 -25.05 19.39 54.96
C GLY A 468 -24.49 19.08 53.54
N LEU A 469 -23.41 19.76 53.17
CA LEU A 469 -22.62 19.43 52.00
C LEU A 469 -21.91 18.10 52.23
N ASP A 470 -22.15 17.13 51.39
CA ASP A 470 -21.43 15.89 51.31
C ASP A 470 -20.80 15.72 49.93
N ARG A 471 -19.93 14.71 49.78
CA ARG A 471 -19.25 14.40 48.53
C ARG A 471 -20.23 14.17 47.38
N GLY A 472 -21.31 13.41 47.60
CA GLY A 472 -22.29 13.10 46.57
C GLY A 472 -23.03 14.33 46.04
N ARG A 473 -23.37 15.29 46.93
CA ARG A 473 -23.97 16.58 46.55
C ARG A 473 -23.01 17.44 45.76
N LEU A 474 -21.75 17.48 46.15
CA LEU A 474 -20.73 18.25 45.44
C LEU A 474 -20.49 17.62 44.03
N GLU A 475 -20.34 16.32 43.95
CA GLU A 475 -20.22 15.59 42.67
C GLU A 475 -21.42 15.83 41.77
N ALA A 476 -22.63 15.77 42.31
CA ALA A 476 -23.87 16.01 41.56
C ALA A 476 -24.01 17.45 41.01
N GLN A 477 -23.42 18.49 41.66
CA GLN A 477 -23.50 19.89 41.22
C GLN A 477 -22.28 20.31 40.39
N LEU A 478 -21.07 19.94 40.80
CA LEU A 478 -19.84 20.28 40.10
C LEU A 478 -19.65 19.43 38.86
N GLY A 479 -20.16 18.18 38.87
CA GLY A 479 -20.12 17.27 37.74
C GLY A 479 -21.15 17.57 36.62
N ARG A 480 -22.01 18.59 36.77
CA ARG A 480 -22.91 19.03 35.67
C ARG A 480 -22.16 19.78 34.58
N LEU A 481 -21.31 19.06 33.86
CA LEU A 481 -20.40 19.58 32.85
C LEU A 481 -20.87 19.29 31.40
N GLY A 482 -22.08 18.76 31.24
CA GLY A 482 -22.62 18.41 29.91
C GLY A 482 -22.55 19.59 28.93
N GLY A 483 -22.09 19.33 27.69
CA GLY A 483 -21.91 20.35 26.65
C GLY A 483 -20.68 21.27 26.83
N THR A 484 -19.86 21.06 27.87
CA THR A 484 -18.65 21.87 28.10
C THR A 484 -17.37 21.21 27.57
N GLY A 485 -17.44 19.94 27.15
CA GLY A 485 -16.27 19.13 26.76
C GLY A 485 -15.43 18.65 27.96
N TRP A 486 -15.87 18.85 29.21
CA TRP A 486 -15.23 18.31 30.40
C TRP A 486 -16.12 17.29 31.11
N ARG A 487 -15.50 16.32 31.82
CA ARG A 487 -16.17 15.39 32.73
C ARG A 487 -15.43 15.40 34.08
N LEU A 488 -16.19 15.36 35.19
CA LEU A 488 -15.58 15.25 36.51
C LEU A 488 -15.04 13.84 36.68
N GLU A 489 -13.71 13.68 36.79
CA GLU A 489 -13.00 12.43 37.01
C GLU A 489 -12.83 12.12 38.49
N SER A 490 -12.39 13.11 39.27
CA SER A 490 -12.20 12.96 40.69
C SER A 490 -12.55 14.25 41.43
N LEU A 491 -13.04 14.08 42.69
CA LEU A 491 -13.32 15.16 43.58
C LEU A 491 -12.70 14.84 44.95
N GLU A 492 -11.71 15.64 45.34
CA GLU A 492 -11.15 15.58 46.68
C GLU A 492 -11.96 16.53 47.57
N VAL A 493 -12.42 16.07 48.73
CA VAL A 493 -13.27 16.86 49.62
C VAL A 493 -12.62 16.96 50.99
N GLU A 494 -12.21 18.16 51.36
CA GLU A 494 -11.62 18.52 52.65
C GLU A 494 -12.56 19.56 53.34
N LEU A 495 -13.69 19.08 53.86
CA LEU A 495 -14.71 19.91 54.49
C LEU A 495 -14.92 19.50 55.96
N GLU A 496 -15.20 20.48 56.84
CA GLU A 496 -15.75 20.21 58.17
C GLU A 496 -17.17 19.62 58.08
N GLU A 497 -17.58 18.88 59.04
CA GLU A 497 -18.90 18.27 59.07
C GLU A 497 -20.03 19.30 59.16
N GLN A 498 -21.19 18.96 58.56
CA GLN A 498 -22.43 19.74 58.70
C GLN A 498 -22.34 21.18 58.14
N LEU A 499 -21.59 21.42 57.08
CA LEU A 499 -21.54 22.72 56.42
C LEU A 499 -22.63 22.85 55.32
N PHE A 500 -23.07 24.09 55.11
CA PHE A 500 -24.07 24.47 54.12
C PHE A 500 -23.56 25.59 53.21
N LEU A 501 -23.79 25.42 51.89
CA LEU A 501 -23.65 26.44 50.87
C LEU A 501 -24.83 26.34 49.89
N PRO A 502 -25.44 27.48 49.46
CA PRO A 502 -26.50 27.46 48.45
C PRO A 502 -26.06 26.77 47.15
N VAL A 503 -26.92 25.92 46.56
CA VAL A 503 -26.66 25.24 45.28
C VAL A 503 -26.42 26.24 44.14
N ALA A 504 -27.06 27.42 44.20
CA ALA A 504 -26.83 28.50 43.24
C ALA A 504 -25.36 28.95 43.22
N GLU A 505 -24.72 28.95 44.38
CA GLU A 505 -23.34 29.36 44.56
C GLU A 505 -22.37 28.30 43.99
N LEU A 506 -22.61 27.02 44.24
CA LEU A 506 -21.84 25.92 43.59
C LEU A 506 -21.93 25.97 42.06
N ASN A 507 -23.12 26.26 41.54
CA ASN A 507 -23.33 26.41 40.09
C ASN A 507 -22.63 27.65 39.51
N ARG A 508 -22.56 28.73 40.30
CA ARG A 508 -21.78 29.93 39.95
C ARG A 508 -20.29 29.58 39.89
N MET A 509 -19.77 29.00 40.95
CA MET A 509 -18.36 28.59 41.04
C MET A 509 -17.95 27.67 39.89
N ARG A 510 -18.77 26.65 39.54
CA ARG A 510 -18.53 25.80 38.41
C ARG A 510 -18.44 26.58 37.10
N ARG A 511 -19.35 27.50 36.82
CA ARG A 511 -19.34 28.34 35.60
C ARG A 511 -18.12 29.24 35.58
N THR A 512 -17.81 29.91 36.67
CA THR A 512 -16.62 30.78 36.75
C THR A 512 -15.32 29.97 36.61
N LEU A 513 -15.26 28.73 37.12
CA LEU A 513 -14.10 27.86 36.90
C LEU A 513 -13.89 27.58 35.40
N LEU A 514 -14.94 27.20 34.69
CA LEU A 514 -14.87 26.94 33.26
C LEU A 514 -14.48 28.19 32.45
N GLU A 515 -14.99 29.34 32.79
CA GLU A 515 -14.62 30.64 32.20
C GLU A 515 -13.14 30.96 32.44
N GLN A 516 -12.63 30.75 33.64
CA GLN A 516 -11.21 30.99 33.97
C GLN A 516 -10.30 29.93 33.27
N MET A 517 -10.72 28.68 33.20
CA MET A 517 -10.01 27.65 32.44
C MET A 517 -9.86 28.05 30.97
N GLN A 518 -10.93 28.58 30.38
CA GLN A 518 -10.91 29.08 29.00
C GLN A 518 -9.94 30.24 28.80
N VAL A 519 -9.94 31.22 29.76
CA VAL A 519 -9.00 32.35 29.75
C VAL A 519 -7.55 31.88 29.87
N CYS A 520 -7.30 30.83 30.65
CA CYS A 520 -5.98 30.22 30.81
C CYS A 520 -5.60 29.26 29.63
N GLY A 521 -6.38 29.22 28.56
CA GLY A 521 -6.11 28.34 27.41
C GLY A 521 -6.46 26.86 27.62
N LEU A 522 -7.08 26.50 28.74
CA LEU A 522 -7.60 25.18 29.03
C LEU A 522 -8.99 25.03 28.40
N THR A 523 -9.08 24.82 27.14
CA THR A 523 -10.34 24.51 26.43
C THR A 523 -10.32 23.07 25.93
N PRO A 524 -11.42 22.29 26.06
CA PRO A 524 -11.53 20.99 25.43
C PRO A 524 -11.34 21.16 23.92
N GLY A 525 -10.35 20.47 23.35
CA GLY A 525 -9.99 20.63 21.94
C GLY A 525 -9.04 21.80 21.64
N SER A 526 -8.63 22.60 22.65
CA SER A 526 -7.49 23.50 22.44
C SER A 526 -6.24 22.64 22.19
N ALA A 527 -5.54 23.00 21.13
CA ALA A 527 -4.31 22.34 20.74
C ALA A 527 -3.39 22.17 21.97
N LEU A 528 -2.96 20.94 22.24
CA LEU A 528 -1.75 20.72 23.02
C LEU A 528 -0.69 21.69 22.49
N PRO A 529 0.21 22.24 23.34
CA PRO A 529 1.19 23.20 22.88
C PRO A 529 1.88 22.65 21.62
N THR A 530 1.82 23.43 20.54
CA THR A 530 2.51 23.09 19.29
C THR A 530 3.99 22.90 19.61
N LYS A 531 4.57 21.81 19.07
CA LYS A 531 6.02 21.63 19.18
C LYS A 531 6.72 22.86 18.57
N PRO A 532 7.83 23.34 19.14
CA PRO A 532 8.54 24.48 18.57
C PRO A 532 8.96 24.16 17.14
N VAL A 533 8.67 25.10 16.23
CA VAL A 533 9.07 24.99 14.82
C VAL A 533 10.60 25.12 14.73
N PRO A 534 11.32 24.09 14.28
CA PRO A 534 12.76 24.26 14.05
C PRO A 534 12.96 25.30 12.95
N PRO A 535 13.95 26.21 13.10
CA PRO A 535 14.27 27.17 12.05
C PRO A 535 14.55 26.46 10.72
N PRO A 536 14.13 27.01 9.56
CA PRO A 536 14.39 26.42 8.26
C PRO A 536 15.87 26.08 7.99
N GLU A 537 16.77 26.90 8.52
CA GLU A 537 18.23 26.67 8.48
C GLU A 537 18.64 25.38 9.22
N THR A 538 17.95 25.03 10.30
CA THR A 538 18.20 23.78 11.05
C THR A 538 17.82 22.57 10.21
N VAL A 539 16.68 22.62 9.51
CA VAL A 539 16.19 21.56 8.63
C VAL A 539 17.15 21.36 7.45
N ALA A 540 17.53 22.46 6.80
CA ALA A 540 18.49 22.44 5.69
C ALA A 540 19.86 21.91 6.12
N THR A 541 20.34 22.30 7.31
CA THR A 541 21.62 21.82 7.87
C THR A 541 21.57 20.32 8.17
N ALA A 542 20.50 19.81 8.77
CA ALA A 542 20.33 18.40 9.07
C ALA A 542 20.26 17.56 7.77
N LEU A 543 19.52 18.02 6.77
CA LEU A 543 19.46 17.38 5.46
C LEU A 543 20.85 17.35 4.80
N HIS A 544 21.56 18.49 4.81
CA HIS A 544 22.92 18.56 4.27
C HIS A 544 23.88 17.60 4.98
N GLN A 545 23.79 17.47 6.31
CA GLN A 545 24.60 16.52 7.08
C GLN A 545 24.27 15.06 6.70
N CYS A 546 22.98 14.72 6.53
CA CYS A 546 22.58 13.39 6.05
C CYS A 546 23.17 13.08 4.68
N LEU A 547 23.08 14.03 3.74
CA LEU A 547 23.59 13.86 2.37
C LEU A 547 25.11 13.80 2.33
N ALA A 548 25.79 14.63 3.10
CA ALA A 548 27.26 14.58 3.24
C ALA A 548 27.73 13.25 3.81
N ALA A 549 27.04 12.74 4.83
CA ALA A 549 27.32 11.42 5.41
C ALA A 549 27.06 10.27 4.42
N ALA A 550 26.06 10.40 3.54
CA ALA A 550 25.75 9.42 2.51
C ALA A 550 26.75 9.41 1.34
N ARG A 551 27.31 10.58 1.00
CA ARG A 551 28.39 10.67 -0.01
C ARG A 551 29.67 9.94 0.40
N GLY A 552 29.94 9.81 1.70
CA GLY A 552 31.20 9.32 2.25
C GLY A 552 32.30 10.39 2.24
N ALA A 553 33.34 10.16 3.07
CA ALA A 553 34.48 11.07 3.16
C ALA A 553 35.52 10.87 2.05
N ASP A 554 35.46 9.77 1.33
CA ASP A 554 36.40 9.46 0.27
C ASP A 554 36.11 10.31 -0.95
N PRO A 555 37.16 10.94 -1.52
CA PRO A 555 36.99 11.64 -2.79
C PRO A 555 36.47 10.63 -3.82
N VAL A 556 35.46 11.03 -4.58
CA VAL A 556 34.97 10.27 -5.73
C VAL A 556 36.13 10.17 -6.72
N VAL A 557 36.97 9.16 -6.54
CA VAL A 557 37.94 8.77 -7.55
C VAL A 557 37.12 7.90 -8.49
N PRO A 558 36.80 8.33 -9.72
CA PRO A 558 36.25 7.43 -10.71
C PRO A 558 37.18 6.22 -10.75
N GLU A 559 36.67 5.00 -10.53
CA GLU A 559 37.48 3.85 -10.87
C GLU A 559 38.05 4.08 -12.25
N SER A 560 39.38 4.03 -12.40
CA SER A 560 40.06 4.23 -13.67
C SER A 560 39.77 3.13 -14.72
N GLY A 561 38.65 2.40 -14.55
CA GLY A 561 38.22 1.31 -15.37
C GLY A 561 37.28 1.80 -16.48
N ALA A 562 37.49 1.29 -17.69
CA ALA A 562 36.55 1.46 -18.78
C ALA A 562 35.13 0.99 -18.37
N PRO A 563 34.06 1.68 -18.83
CA PRO A 563 32.69 1.25 -18.58
C PRO A 563 32.46 -0.15 -19.18
N ARG A 564 31.75 -0.99 -18.45
CA ARG A 564 31.51 -2.39 -18.80
C ARG A 564 30.08 -2.80 -18.58
N LEU A 565 29.66 -3.85 -19.26
CA LEU A 565 28.35 -4.46 -19.13
C LEU A 565 28.30 -5.45 -17.96
N VAL A 566 27.16 -5.50 -17.30
CA VAL A 566 26.71 -6.62 -16.46
C VAL A 566 25.55 -7.27 -17.19
N VAL A 567 25.65 -8.55 -17.53
CA VAL A 567 24.62 -9.23 -18.34
C VAL A 567 23.82 -10.18 -17.45
N LEU A 568 22.50 -9.98 -17.38
CA LEU A 568 21.59 -10.89 -16.71
C LEU A 568 21.02 -11.86 -17.74
N VAL A 569 21.26 -13.17 -17.52
CA VAL A 569 20.78 -14.28 -18.34
C VAL A 569 19.71 -15.07 -17.62
N ARG A 570 18.73 -15.60 -18.36
CA ARG A 570 17.64 -16.43 -17.84
C ARG A 570 17.66 -17.88 -18.32
N SER A 571 18.67 -18.24 -19.10
CA SER A 571 18.84 -19.62 -19.57
C SER A 571 20.31 -20.01 -19.72
N LEU A 572 20.60 -21.31 -19.62
CA LEU A 572 21.95 -21.84 -19.90
C LEU A 572 22.44 -21.55 -21.33
N PRO A 573 21.62 -21.68 -22.40
CA PRO A 573 22.05 -21.31 -23.75
C PRO A 573 22.48 -19.83 -23.86
N GLN A 574 21.84 -18.89 -23.16
CA GLN A 574 22.30 -17.49 -23.12
C GLN A 574 23.67 -17.39 -22.42
N LEU A 575 23.87 -18.10 -21.31
CA LEU A 575 25.15 -18.12 -20.61
C LEU A 575 26.27 -18.68 -21.48
N GLU A 576 26.02 -19.82 -22.14
CA GLU A 576 26.97 -20.45 -23.04
C GLU A 576 27.32 -19.52 -24.22
N ALA A 577 26.35 -18.79 -24.76
CA ALA A 577 26.56 -17.78 -25.79
C ALA A 577 27.50 -16.63 -25.34
N LEU A 578 27.40 -16.21 -24.09
CA LEU A 578 28.30 -15.17 -23.53
C LEU A 578 29.74 -15.70 -23.37
N ILE A 579 29.91 -16.95 -22.98
CA ILE A 579 31.23 -17.59 -22.84
C ILE A 579 31.92 -17.73 -24.20
N ALA A 580 31.13 -17.94 -25.25
CA ALA A 580 31.63 -18.08 -26.62
C ALA A 580 31.91 -16.74 -27.32
N LEU A 581 31.81 -15.59 -26.65
CA LEU A 581 32.13 -14.28 -27.24
C LEU A 581 33.65 -14.11 -27.44
N ASP A 582 34.03 -13.58 -28.60
CA ASP A 582 35.44 -13.29 -28.93
C ASP A 582 36.08 -12.19 -28.03
N ARG A 583 35.27 -11.30 -27.47
CA ARG A 583 35.66 -10.17 -26.63
C ARG A 583 34.95 -10.21 -25.25
N PRO A 584 35.33 -11.12 -24.33
CA PRO A 584 34.71 -11.22 -23.01
C PRO A 584 35.03 -10.02 -22.10
N ASP A 585 36.06 -9.21 -22.43
CA ASP A 585 36.49 -8.01 -21.71
C ASP A 585 35.44 -6.89 -21.68
N TRP A 586 34.44 -6.93 -22.55
CA TRP A 586 33.27 -6.03 -22.51
C TRP A 586 32.37 -6.26 -21.28
N ILE A 587 32.41 -7.46 -20.72
CA ILE A 587 31.54 -7.89 -19.64
C ILE A 587 32.35 -7.83 -18.32
N ALA A 588 31.83 -7.08 -17.34
CA ALA A 588 32.39 -7.05 -15.99
C ALA A 588 31.99 -8.32 -15.21
N GLY A 589 30.74 -8.72 -15.30
CA GLY A 589 30.18 -9.90 -14.63
C GLY A 589 28.88 -10.34 -15.24
N VAL A 590 28.45 -11.53 -14.89
CA VAL A 590 27.16 -12.09 -15.33
C VAL A 590 26.31 -12.44 -14.13
N VAL A 591 25.01 -12.20 -14.25
CA VAL A 591 24.00 -12.63 -13.29
C VAL A 591 23.14 -13.72 -13.93
N ALA A 592 23.03 -14.88 -13.29
CA ALA A 592 22.14 -15.96 -13.73
C ALA A 592 20.85 -15.95 -12.86
N ASP A 593 19.73 -15.68 -13.52
CA ASP A 593 18.37 -15.65 -12.95
C ASP A 593 17.57 -16.83 -13.53
N LEU A 594 17.93 -18.04 -13.07
CA LEU A 594 17.41 -19.30 -13.63
C LEU A 594 16.21 -19.81 -12.83
N GLU A 595 15.17 -20.22 -13.53
CA GLU A 595 13.94 -20.77 -12.91
C GLU A 595 14.13 -22.16 -12.32
N GLN A 596 15.06 -22.96 -12.89
CA GLN A 596 15.28 -24.35 -12.48
C GLN A 596 16.46 -24.50 -11.52
N PRO A 597 16.23 -24.97 -10.27
CA PRO A 597 17.32 -25.17 -9.29
C PRO A 597 18.42 -26.12 -9.75
N SER A 598 18.08 -27.09 -10.61
CA SER A 598 19.01 -28.09 -11.16
C SER A 598 20.09 -27.49 -12.05
N GLU A 599 19.84 -26.33 -12.66
CA GLU A 599 20.75 -25.65 -13.58
C GLU A 599 21.78 -24.76 -12.87
N LEU A 600 21.51 -24.32 -11.62
CA LEU A 600 22.35 -23.36 -10.91
C LEU A 600 23.81 -23.81 -10.73
N LYS A 601 24.04 -25.07 -10.35
CA LYS A 601 25.40 -25.62 -10.22
C LYS A 601 26.12 -25.67 -11.56
N ARG A 602 25.41 -26.02 -12.63
CA ARG A 602 25.96 -26.05 -13.99
C ARG A 602 26.34 -24.64 -14.44
N ALA A 603 25.45 -23.66 -14.20
CA ALA A 603 25.73 -22.25 -14.51
C ALA A 603 27.00 -21.76 -13.81
N VAL A 604 27.14 -22.04 -12.52
CA VAL A 604 28.35 -21.66 -11.74
C VAL A 604 29.60 -22.37 -12.29
N ALA A 605 29.51 -23.65 -12.59
CA ALA A 605 30.65 -24.38 -13.16
C ALA A 605 31.10 -23.82 -14.50
N LEU A 606 30.15 -23.43 -15.37
CA LEU A 606 30.41 -22.82 -16.67
C LEU A 606 30.99 -21.40 -16.57
N GLY A 607 30.43 -20.58 -15.67
CA GLY A 607 30.76 -19.15 -15.55
C GLY A 607 31.97 -18.85 -14.67
N ARG A 608 32.46 -19.78 -13.87
CA ARG A 608 33.55 -19.59 -12.93
C ARG A 608 34.84 -19.12 -13.63
N GLY A 609 35.36 -17.96 -13.21
CA GLY A 609 36.60 -17.38 -13.76
C GLY A 609 36.52 -16.80 -15.16
N GLN A 610 35.31 -16.68 -15.73
CA GLN A 610 35.11 -16.14 -17.08
C GLN A 610 35.14 -14.60 -17.09
N TRP A 611 34.72 -13.95 -16.02
CA TRP A 611 34.59 -12.49 -15.94
C TRP A 611 35.23 -11.92 -14.66
N PRO A 612 35.71 -10.66 -14.68
CA PRO A 612 36.41 -10.03 -13.53
C PRO A 612 35.58 -9.99 -12.25
N GLU A 613 34.27 -9.76 -12.35
CA GLU A 613 33.35 -9.73 -11.20
C GLU A 613 32.63 -11.07 -10.98
N GLY A 614 33.01 -12.09 -11.77
CA GLY A 614 32.50 -13.48 -11.68
C GLY A 614 31.05 -13.64 -12.13
N LEU A 615 30.50 -14.80 -11.77
CA LEU A 615 29.11 -15.16 -11.95
C LEU A 615 28.34 -15.00 -10.64
N ARG A 616 27.29 -14.18 -10.66
CA ARG A 616 26.34 -14.01 -9.53
C ARG A 616 25.07 -14.81 -9.79
N LEU A 617 24.45 -15.32 -8.73
CA LEU A 617 23.12 -15.92 -8.82
C LEU A 617 22.07 -14.95 -8.28
N ALA A 618 20.92 -14.87 -8.94
CA ALA A 618 19.75 -14.16 -8.47
C ALA A 618 18.75 -15.12 -7.82
N GLY A 619 18.21 -14.76 -6.66
CA GLY A 619 17.12 -15.48 -5.99
C GLY A 619 15.74 -14.92 -6.35
N PRO A 620 14.66 -15.54 -5.83
CA PRO A 620 13.30 -15.03 -6.02
C PRO A 620 13.13 -13.63 -5.39
N ARG A 621 12.29 -12.78 -5.99
CA ARG A 621 12.08 -11.41 -5.48
C ARG A 621 11.39 -11.36 -4.14
N ILE A 622 10.59 -12.35 -3.82
CA ILE A 622 9.85 -12.48 -2.57
C ILE A 622 10.23 -13.79 -1.89
N THR A 623 10.39 -13.73 -0.59
CA THR A 623 10.55 -14.89 0.29
C THR A 623 9.45 -14.83 1.37
N ARG A 624 8.72 -15.92 1.59
CA ARG A 624 7.68 -16.04 2.62
C ARG A 624 8.19 -16.86 3.80
N PRO A 625 7.50 -16.87 4.94
CA PRO A 625 7.85 -17.74 6.05
C PRO A 625 7.96 -19.21 5.61
N ASP A 626 9.02 -19.90 6.03
CA ASP A 626 9.38 -21.27 5.66
C ASP A 626 9.77 -21.51 4.18
N GLU A 627 10.02 -20.47 3.41
CA GLU A 627 10.55 -20.58 2.04
C GLU A 627 12.07 -20.46 1.95
N ALA A 628 12.79 -20.57 3.07
CA ALA A 628 14.26 -20.60 3.08
C ALA A 628 14.84 -21.67 2.15
N TRP A 629 14.09 -22.74 1.85
CA TRP A 629 14.44 -23.78 0.89
C TRP A 629 14.70 -23.23 -0.52
N THR A 630 14.11 -22.08 -0.89
CA THR A 630 14.35 -21.44 -2.20
C THR A 630 15.76 -20.85 -2.32
N LEU A 631 16.41 -20.55 -1.19
CA LEU A 631 17.76 -20.01 -1.14
C LEU A 631 18.84 -21.11 -1.04
N GLU A 632 18.48 -22.30 -0.57
CA GLU A 632 19.42 -23.42 -0.41
C GLU A 632 20.12 -23.85 -1.71
N PRO A 633 19.44 -23.93 -2.88
CA PRO A 633 20.12 -24.26 -4.14
C PRO A 633 21.14 -23.20 -4.55
N LEU A 634 20.85 -21.92 -4.29
CA LEU A 634 21.78 -20.80 -4.55
C LEU A 634 23.06 -20.94 -3.70
N VAL A 635 22.87 -21.18 -2.41
CA VAL A 635 24.01 -21.37 -1.46
C VAL A 635 24.85 -22.59 -1.84
N ARG A 636 24.19 -23.73 -2.15
CA ARG A 636 24.87 -24.98 -2.54
C ARG A 636 25.59 -24.92 -3.89
N ALA A 637 25.27 -23.93 -4.71
CA ALA A 637 25.93 -23.73 -6.00
C ALA A 637 27.27 -23.00 -5.84
N GLU A 638 27.51 -22.33 -4.72
CA GLU A 638 28.76 -21.61 -4.39
C GLU A 638 29.21 -20.65 -5.52
N PRO A 639 28.36 -19.67 -5.91
CA PRO A 639 28.73 -18.70 -6.93
C PRO A 639 29.81 -17.72 -6.46
N ASP A 640 30.32 -16.90 -7.37
CA ASP A 640 31.27 -15.82 -7.02
C ASP A 640 30.58 -14.67 -6.27
N GLY A 641 29.23 -14.56 -6.32
CA GLY A 641 28.44 -13.58 -5.60
C GLY A 641 26.94 -13.75 -5.81
N TYR A 642 26.16 -12.83 -5.26
CA TYR A 642 24.69 -12.84 -5.39
C TYR A 642 24.13 -11.50 -5.83
N LEU A 643 23.01 -11.53 -6.58
CA LEU A 643 22.11 -10.39 -6.77
C LEU A 643 20.96 -10.52 -5.78
N VAL A 644 20.96 -9.68 -4.74
CA VAL A 644 19.98 -9.75 -3.65
C VAL A 644 18.78 -8.84 -3.90
N ARG A 645 17.57 -9.34 -3.60
CA ARG A 645 16.29 -8.76 -4.00
C ARG A 645 15.34 -8.46 -2.85
N ASN A 646 15.59 -9.02 -1.66
CA ASN A 646 14.75 -8.87 -0.47
C ASN A 646 15.55 -9.06 0.82
N ALA A 647 14.92 -8.81 1.97
CA ALA A 647 15.54 -8.84 3.28
C ALA A 647 16.09 -10.22 3.68
N ASP A 648 15.41 -11.31 3.31
CA ASP A 648 15.88 -12.68 3.61
C ASP A 648 17.20 -12.99 2.90
N GLN A 649 17.33 -12.54 1.65
CA GLN A 649 18.56 -12.70 0.88
C GLN A 649 19.67 -11.80 1.44
N LEU A 650 19.35 -10.58 1.85
CA LEU A 650 20.33 -9.72 2.53
C LEU A 650 20.87 -10.41 3.78
N GLU A 651 20.03 -10.89 4.65
CA GLU A 651 20.44 -11.57 5.88
C GLU A 651 21.22 -12.88 5.62
N ARG A 652 20.74 -13.69 4.66
CA ARG A 652 21.29 -15.04 4.43
C ARG A 652 22.54 -15.06 3.56
N LEU A 653 22.62 -14.18 2.54
CA LEU A 653 23.63 -14.31 1.48
C LEU A 653 24.81 -13.35 1.64
N THR A 654 24.61 -12.13 2.23
CA THR A 654 25.73 -11.18 2.39
C THR A 654 26.89 -11.68 3.25
N PRO A 655 26.69 -12.57 4.25
CA PRO A 655 27.82 -13.16 4.98
C PRO A 655 28.62 -14.22 4.18
N LEU A 656 28.08 -14.71 3.05
CA LEU A 656 28.64 -15.83 2.31
C LEU A 656 29.54 -15.41 1.14
N ALA A 657 29.15 -14.36 0.42
CA ALA A 657 29.88 -13.87 -0.74
C ALA A 657 29.50 -12.40 -1.07
N PRO A 658 30.27 -11.71 -1.92
CA PRO A 658 29.95 -10.36 -2.37
C PRO A 658 28.54 -10.27 -2.97
N CYS A 659 27.79 -9.23 -2.62
CA CYS A 659 26.43 -9.04 -3.05
C CYS A 659 26.20 -7.68 -3.71
N SER A 660 25.41 -7.66 -4.78
CA SER A 660 24.83 -6.43 -5.33
C SER A 660 23.30 -6.42 -5.11
N GLY A 661 22.76 -5.23 -4.90
CA GLY A 661 21.31 -5.04 -4.72
C GLY A 661 20.58 -4.86 -6.04
N ASP A 662 19.43 -5.52 -6.20
CA ASP A 662 18.59 -5.37 -7.39
C ASP A 662 17.63 -4.16 -7.26
N PHE A 663 17.01 -3.76 -8.38
CA PHE A 663 16.05 -2.64 -8.45
C PHE A 663 14.89 -2.77 -7.44
N SER A 664 14.51 -4.01 -7.08
CA SER A 664 13.44 -4.30 -6.09
C SER A 664 13.76 -3.81 -4.67
N LEU A 665 15.01 -3.44 -4.39
CA LEU A 665 15.40 -2.75 -3.17
C LEU A 665 15.06 -1.25 -3.19
N ASN A 666 14.50 -0.76 -4.28
CA ASN A 666 13.93 0.59 -4.42
C ASN A 666 14.94 1.73 -4.15
N THR A 667 16.16 1.63 -4.67
CA THR A 667 17.18 2.67 -4.52
C THR A 667 16.84 3.88 -5.39
N ALA A 668 16.22 4.90 -4.80
CA ALA A 668 15.74 6.09 -5.50
C ALA A 668 16.42 7.41 -5.05
N ASN A 669 17.19 7.38 -3.95
CA ASN A 669 17.90 8.53 -3.41
C ASN A 669 19.21 8.11 -2.71
N PRO A 670 20.12 9.07 -2.45
CA PRO A 670 21.42 8.80 -1.82
C PRO A 670 21.31 8.17 -0.42
N LEU A 671 20.28 8.52 0.35
CA LEU A 671 20.12 8.05 1.73
C LEU A 671 19.76 6.56 1.78
N THR A 672 18.89 6.10 0.88
CA THR A 672 18.53 4.70 0.70
C THR A 672 19.74 3.87 0.25
N LEU A 673 20.52 4.38 -0.72
CA LEU A 673 21.71 3.73 -1.21
C LEU A 673 22.74 3.53 -0.07
N ASP A 674 23.04 4.62 0.66
CA ASP A 674 23.97 4.60 1.79
C ASP A 674 23.51 3.64 2.90
N TRP A 675 22.21 3.59 3.17
CA TRP A 675 21.65 2.68 4.16
C TRP A 675 21.96 1.22 3.83
N TYR A 676 21.68 0.76 2.61
CA TYR A 676 21.97 -0.62 2.19
C TYR A 676 23.46 -0.93 2.21
N ARG A 677 24.29 -0.01 1.74
CA ARG A 677 25.74 -0.20 1.73
C ARG A 677 26.32 -0.31 3.13
N LYS A 678 25.96 0.58 4.03
CA LYS A 678 26.48 0.56 5.42
C LYS A 678 25.95 -0.60 6.23
N ARG A 679 24.69 -0.96 6.03
CA ARG A 679 24.04 -2.01 6.82
C ARG A 679 24.43 -3.41 6.34
N TRP A 680 24.56 -3.60 5.04
CA TRP A 680 24.73 -4.92 4.44
C TRP A 680 26.02 -5.11 3.64
N GLY A 681 26.82 -4.09 3.46
CA GLY A 681 28.08 -4.16 2.73
C GLY A 681 27.94 -4.45 1.23
N LEU A 682 26.83 -3.99 0.62
CA LEU A 682 26.61 -4.23 -0.81
C LEU A 682 27.64 -3.50 -1.68
N ASP A 683 28.16 -4.17 -2.71
CA ASP A 683 29.11 -3.58 -3.65
C ASP A 683 28.46 -2.42 -4.40
N ARG A 684 27.30 -2.71 -5.00
CA ARG A 684 26.52 -1.81 -5.83
C ARG A 684 25.04 -2.05 -5.63
N LEU A 685 24.22 -1.07 -6.03
CA LEU A 685 22.77 -1.20 -6.13
C LEU A 685 22.31 -0.77 -7.52
N THR A 686 21.37 -1.52 -8.08
CA THR A 686 20.64 -1.12 -9.26
C THR A 686 19.67 -0.01 -8.90
N ALA A 687 19.73 1.11 -9.64
CA ALA A 687 18.79 2.21 -9.46
C ALA A 687 17.33 1.76 -9.70
N SER A 688 16.39 2.33 -8.95
CA SER A 688 14.97 2.04 -9.12
C SER A 688 14.50 2.32 -10.56
N TYR A 689 13.65 1.43 -11.09
CA TYR A 689 13.05 1.60 -12.44
C TYR A 689 11.96 2.69 -12.48
N ASP A 690 11.58 3.26 -11.34
CA ASP A 690 10.69 4.42 -11.26
C ASP A 690 11.38 5.76 -11.59
N LEU A 691 12.72 5.78 -11.69
CA LEU A 691 13.49 6.99 -11.99
C LEU A 691 13.50 7.30 -13.50
N ASN A 692 13.28 8.56 -13.86
CA ASN A 692 13.60 9.07 -15.20
C ASN A 692 15.08 9.46 -15.31
N LEU A 693 15.51 9.88 -16.50
CA LEU A 693 16.92 10.21 -16.74
C LEU A 693 17.41 11.35 -15.83
N ASP A 694 16.64 12.42 -15.69
CA ASP A 694 17.03 13.58 -14.89
C ASP A 694 17.18 13.19 -13.41
N GLN A 695 16.24 12.44 -12.86
CA GLN A 695 16.28 11.91 -11.50
C GLN A 695 17.41 10.91 -11.26
N LEU A 696 17.74 10.11 -12.28
CA LEU A 696 18.88 9.19 -12.21
C LEU A 696 20.22 9.95 -12.20
N LEU A 697 20.34 11.03 -12.97
CA LEU A 697 21.50 11.90 -12.96
C LEU A 697 21.64 12.64 -11.62
N ASP A 698 20.54 13.07 -11.01
CA ASP A 698 20.50 13.65 -9.66
C ASP A 698 20.95 12.65 -8.61
N LEU A 699 20.49 11.39 -8.69
CA LEU A 699 20.94 10.32 -7.81
C LEU A 699 22.45 10.08 -7.98
N ALA A 700 22.95 9.99 -9.21
CA ALA A 700 24.36 9.78 -9.48
C ALA A 700 25.23 10.93 -8.96
N SER A 701 24.77 12.18 -9.09
CA SER A 701 25.48 13.36 -8.58
C SER A 701 25.51 13.42 -7.05
N GLY A 702 24.48 12.86 -6.40
CA GLY A 702 24.33 12.81 -4.94
C GLY A 702 25.11 11.68 -4.26
N THR A 703 25.68 10.74 -5.02
CA THR A 703 26.36 9.53 -4.51
C THR A 703 27.73 9.33 -5.17
N ASN A 704 28.43 8.26 -4.78
CA ASN A 704 29.55 7.78 -5.59
C ASN A 704 28.99 6.95 -6.76
N PRO A 705 29.20 7.36 -8.03
CA PRO A 705 28.66 6.66 -9.20
C PRO A 705 29.07 5.19 -9.31
N ASN A 706 30.21 4.80 -8.72
CA ASN A 706 30.68 3.40 -8.69
C ASN A 706 29.79 2.47 -7.86
N TRP A 707 28.95 3.04 -7.00
CA TRP A 707 27.98 2.29 -6.20
C TRP A 707 26.66 2.06 -6.92
N LEU A 708 26.47 2.64 -8.10
CA LEU A 708 25.28 2.49 -8.91
C LEU A 708 25.51 1.59 -10.11
N GLU A 709 24.49 0.84 -10.43
CA GLU A 709 24.33 0.08 -11.65
C GLU A 709 23.04 0.53 -12.35
N VAL A 710 23.12 0.80 -13.65
CA VAL A 710 21.98 1.28 -14.45
C VAL A 710 21.62 0.28 -15.52
N THR A 711 20.35 -0.10 -15.61
CA THR A 711 19.85 -1.01 -16.64
C THR A 711 19.60 -0.25 -17.94
N LEU A 712 20.36 -0.59 -18.98
CA LEU A 712 20.23 -0.01 -20.33
C LEU A 712 19.26 -0.75 -21.22
N HIS A 713 19.12 -2.06 -21.04
CA HIS A 713 18.24 -2.90 -21.84
C HIS A 713 17.48 -3.89 -20.95
N GLN A 714 16.15 -3.95 -21.11
CA GLN A 714 15.31 -4.89 -20.38
C GLN A 714 13.92 -5.01 -21.02
N HIS A 715 13.26 -6.14 -20.77
CA HIS A 715 11.81 -6.21 -20.78
C HIS A 715 11.30 -5.83 -19.38
N MET A 716 10.61 -4.70 -19.26
CA MET A 716 10.13 -4.22 -17.95
C MET A 716 9.24 -5.27 -17.29
N PRO A 717 9.52 -5.70 -16.03
CA PRO A 717 8.64 -6.59 -15.28
C PRO A 717 7.36 -5.82 -14.86
N LEU A 718 6.27 -6.04 -15.59
CA LEU A 718 5.00 -5.32 -15.40
C LEU A 718 4.37 -5.63 -14.04
N PHE A 719 4.22 -6.93 -13.75
CA PHE A 719 3.64 -7.44 -12.52
C PHE A 719 4.52 -8.57 -11.98
N HIS A 720 4.79 -8.53 -10.68
CA HIS A 720 5.31 -9.69 -9.94
C HIS A 720 4.24 -10.12 -8.94
N MET A 721 3.75 -11.37 -9.06
CA MET A 721 2.48 -11.81 -8.49
C MET A 721 2.63 -13.13 -7.74
N GLU A 722 1.95 -13.25 -6.61
CA GLU A 722 1.68 -14.55 -5.99
C GLU A 722 0.71 -15.37 -6.83
N HIS A 723 -0.18 -14.70 -7.59
CA HIS A 723 -1.15 -15.34 -8.47
C HIS A 723 -0.46 -16.06 -9.63
N CYS A 724 -0.55 -17.38 -9.67
CA CYS A 724 0.00 -18.18 -10.77
C CYS A 724 -1.05 -18.42 -11.86
N LEU A 725 -0.85 -17.79 -13.02
CA LEU A 725 -1.73 -17.94 -14.19
C LEU A 725 -1.62 -19.32 -14.82
N PHE A 726 -0.45 -19.95 -14.78
CA PHE A 726 -0.28 -21.34 -15.23
C PHE A 726 -1.18 -22.29 -14.43
N CYS A 727 -1.17 -22.19 -13.11
CA CYS A 727 -2.03 -22.99 -12.25
C CYS A 727 -3.50 -22.65 -12.44
N ALA A 728 -3.84 -21.35 -12.51
CA ALA A 728 -5.23 -20.90 -12.57
C ALA A 728 -5.98 -21.36 -13.83
N PHE A 729 -5.29 -21.40 -15.00
CA PHE A 729 -5.92 -21.58 -16.31
C PHE A 729 -5.46 -22.82 -17.09
N LEU A 730 -4.33 -23.44 -16.71
CA LEU A 730 -3.77 -24.62 -17.41
C LEU A 730 -3.72 -25.86 -16.51
N SER A 731 -4.31 -25.84 -15.33
CA SER A 731 -4.31 -26.94 -14.36
C SER A 731 -5.66 -27.10 -13.69
N ASP A 732 -5.95 -28.30 -13.21
CA ASP A 732 -7.06 -28.56 -12.30
C ASP A 732 -6.69 -28.41 -10.82
N GLY A 733 -5.40 -28.22 -10.53
CA GLY A 733 -4.88 -28.00 -9.17
C GLY A 733 -5.18 -26.59 -8.63
N HIS A 734 -4.74 -26.36 -7.39
CA HIS A 734 -5.00 -25.13 -6.64
C HIS A 734 -3.72 -24.32 -6.40
N ASP A 735 -2.59 -25.02 -6.19
CA ASP A 735 -1.29 -24.41 -5.91
C ASP A 735 -0.13 -25.28 -6.45
N HIS A 736 1.11 -24.96 -6.07
CA HIS A 736 2.33 -25.63 -6.53
C HIS A 736 2.43 -27.11 -6.13
N THR A 737 1.63 -27.58 -5.17
CA THR A 737 1.67 -28.98 -4.71
C THR A 737 0.86 -29.92 -5.59
N ASP A 738 -0.15 -29.41 -6.31
CA ASP A 738 -1.11 -30.20 -7.09
C ASP A 738 -1.30 -29.73 -8.54
N CYS A 739 -0.66 -28.63 -8.98
CA CYS A 739 -0.88 -28.07 -10.31
C CYS A 739 -0.23 -28.88 -11.47
N GLY A 740 0.65 -29.83 -11.19
CA GLY A 740 1.35 -30.61 -12.20
C GLY A 740 2.37 -29.81 -13.04
N ARG A 741 2.73 -28.60 -12.58
CA ARG A 741 3.76 -27.70 -13.11
C ARG A 741 3.63 -27.41 -14.62
N PRO A 742 2.52 -26.82 -15.08
CA PRO A 742 2.36 -26.47 -16.49
C PRO A 742 3.38 -25.41 -16.96
N CYS A 743 3.95 -24.62 -16.04
CA CYS A 743 5.00 -23.64 -16.33
C CYS A 743 6.32 -24.27 -16.83
N GLU A 744 6.59 -25.54 -16.54
CA GLU A 744 7.75 -26.27 -17.06
C GLU A 744 7.51 -26.85 -18.46
N LYS A 745 6.27 -26.80 -18.99
CA LYS A 745 5.83 -27.51 -20.20
C LYS A 745 5.35 -26.57 -21.29
N HIS A 746 4.89 -25.37 -20.93
CA HIS A 746 4.22 -24.45 -21.83
C HIS A 746 4.82 -23.06 -21.77
N GLU A 747 5.01 -22.46 -22.93
CA GLU A 747 5.28 -21.03 -23.05
C GLU A 747 3.94 -20.26 -23.00
N VAL A 748 3.82 -19.32 -22.07
CA VAL A 748 2.59 -18.53 -21.90
C VAL A 748 2.87 -17.06 -22.12
N ARG A 749 2.01 -16.41 -22.90
CA ARG A 749 2.01 -14.96 -23.11
C ARG A 749 0.60 -14.41 -22.88
N LEU A 750 0.51 -13.18 -22.42
CA LEU A 750 -0.76 -12.45 -22.36
C LEU A 750 -0.81 -11.41 -23.47
N ARG A 751 -1.78 -11.50 -24.36
CA ARG A 751 -2.03 -10.53 -25.43
C ARG A 751 -2.95 -9.44 -24.92
N ASP A 752 -2.52 -8.19 -25.02
CA ASP A 752 -3.30 -7.03 -24.69
C ASP A 752 -4.20 -6.53 -25.84
N ARG A 753 -4.97 -5.47 -25.60
CA ARG A 753 -5.86 -4.86 -26.62
C ARG A 753 -5.12 -4.24 -27.83
N SER A 754 -3.85 -3.93 -27.68
CA SER A 754 -3.02 -3.42 -28.79
C SER A 754 -2.38 -4.54 -29.60
N GLY A 755 -2.61 -5.80 -29.22
CA GLY A 755 -2.03 -6.98 -29.84
C GLY A 755 -0.62 -7.31 -29.36
N VAL A 756 -0.09 -6.60 -28.37
CA VAL A 756 1.22 -6.89 -27.77
C VAL A 756 1.09 -8.13 -26.89
N GLU A 757 2.00 -9.08 -27.09
CA GLU A 757 2.11 -10.30 -26.29
C GLU A 757 3.19 -10.14 -25.22
N HIS A 758 2.77 -10.24 -23.98
CA HIS A 758 3.58 -10.07 -22.80
C HIS A 758 4.01 -11.44 -22.27
N PRO A 759 5.32 -11.77 -22.27
CA PRO A 759 5.82 -13.05 -21.75
C PRO A 759 5.56 -13.21 -20.25
N LEU A 760 5.21 -14.43 -19.85
CA LEU A 760 4.96 -14.81 -18.47
C LEU A 760 5.97 -15.87 -18.03
N THR A 761 6.67 -15.66 -16.93
CA THR A 761 7.60 -16.61 -16.33
C THR A 761 7.20 -16.95 -14.89
N ALA A 762 7.72 -18.05 -14.37
CA ALA A 762 7.57 -18.44 -12.98
C ALA A 762 8.94 -18.46 -12.29
N ASP A 763 9.05 -18.00 -11.05
CA ASP A 763 10.28 -18.09 -10.27
C ASP A 763 10.36 -19.38 -9.42
N LEU A 764 11.47 -19.56 -8.70
CA LEU A 764 11.69 -20.69 -7.78
C LEU A 764 10.59 -20.83 -6.72
N GLY A 765 9.92 -19.77 -6.35
CA GLY A 765 8.79 -19.72 -5.40
C GLY A 765 7.43 -19.90 -6.05
N CYS A 766 7.36 -20.26 -7.34
CA CYS A 766 6.15 -20.38 -8.16
C CYS A 766 5.39 -19.07 -8.37
N ARG A 767 6.02 -17.91 -8.12
CA ARG A 767 5.46 -16.59 -8.40
C ARG A 767 5.61 -16.24 -9.85
N ASN A 768 4.59 -15.58 -10.41
CA ASN A 768 4.62 -15.22 -11.81
C ASN A 768 5.11 -13.79 -12.01
N THR A 769 5.98 -13.61 -13.01
CA THR A 769 6.35 -12.29 -13.53
C THR A 769 5.84 -12.14 -14.95
N LEU A 770 5.02 -11.12 -15.19
CA LEU A 770 4.61 -10.71 -16.52
C LEU A 770 5.56 -9.62 -17.01
N PHE A 771 6.26 -9.87 -18.10
CA PHE A 771 7.18 -8.91 -18.72
C PHE A 771 6.51 -8.13 -19.84
N ASN A 772 6.95 -6.89 -20.09
CA ASN A 772 6.49 -6.14 -21.26
C ASN A 772 6.99 -6.85 -22.55
N GLY A 773 6.09 -7.10 -23.48
CA GLY A 773 6.44 -7.65 -24.78
C GLY A 773 7.33 -6.73 -25.62
N ARG A 774 7.42 -5.44 -25.28
CA ARG A 774 8.36 -4.50 -25.87
C ARG A 774 9.54 -4.29 -24.95
N ALA A 775 10.75 -4.48 -25.44
CA ALA A 775 11.95 -4.14 -24.70
C ALA A 775 12.07 -2.62 -24.49
N GLN A 776 12.70 -2.23 -23.40
CA GLN A 776 13.15 -0.87 -23.14
C GLN A 776 14.64 -0.77 -23.45
N SER A 777 15.06 0.27 -24.20
CA SER A 777 16.46 0.62 -24.38
C SER A 777 16.74 2.05 -23.95
N GLY A 778 17.65 2.21 -23.00
CA GLY A 778 18.15 3.50 -22.50
C GLY A 778 19.45 3.92 -23.16
N VAL A 779 19.85 3.29 -24.28
CA VAL A 779 21.16 3.54 -24.89
C VAL A 779 21.36 4.99 -25.34
N GLU A 780 20.29 5.72 -25.66
CA GLU A 780 20.40 7.15 -26.04
C GLU A 780 20.79 8.03 -24.84
N ALA A 781 20.53 7.60 -23.62
CA ALA A 781 20.94 8.27 -22.38
C ALA A 781 22.41 8.00 -22.00
N LEU A 782 23.05 7.04 -22.68
CA LEU A 782 24.41 6.58 -22.35
C LEU A 782 25.46 7.71 -22.28
N PRO A 783 25.50 8.69 -23.22
CA PRO A 783 26.47 9.80 -23.12
C PRO A 783 26.33 10.64 -21.84
N ASP A 784 25.08 10.84 -21.37
CA ASP A 784 24.81 11.61 -20.15
C ASP A 784 25.21 10.81 -18.91
N LEU A 785 24.91 9.52 -18.89
CA LEU A 785 25.25 8.60 -17.81
C LEU A 785 26.78 8.44 -17.66
N LEU A 786 27.49 8.33 -18.78
CA LEU A 786 28.96 8.28 -18.77
C LEU A 786 29.58 9.61 -18.25
N ARG A 787 29.01 10.76 -18.63
CA ARG A 787 29.43 12.06 -18.09
C ARG A 787 29.18 12.19 -16.59
N ALA A 788 28.14 11.55 -16.09
CA ALA A 788 27.86 11.48 -14.66
C ALA A 788 28.79 10.52 -13.89
N GLY A 789 29.72 9.83 -14.59
CA GLY A 789 30.73 8.95 -13.99
C GLY A 789 30.27 7.51 -13.75
N LEU A 790 29.14 7.12 -14.31
CA LEU A 790 28.66 5.74 -14.21
C LEU A 790 29.50 4.79 -15.06
N THR A 791 29.86 3.62 -14.51
CA THR A 791 30.78 2.65 -15.14
C THR A 791 30.20 1.25 -15.29
N ARG A 792 29.02 0.96 -14.70
CA ARG A 792 28.36 -0.35 -14.76
C ARG A 792 26.96 -0.23 -15.32
N PHE A 793 26.74 -0.97 -16.40
CA PHE A 793 25.51 -0.92 -17.19
C PHE A 793 24.95 -2.33 -17.36
N ARG A 794 23.71 -2.56 -16.93
CA ARG A 794 23.08 -3.87 -17.02
C ARG A 794 22.34 -4.04 -18.33
N LEU A 795 22.48 -5.23 -18.93
CA LEU A 795 21.60 -5.75 -19.97
C LEU A 795 20.83 -6.94 -19.39
N GLU A 796 19.52 -6.88 -19.38
CA GLU A 796 18.66 -8.00 -18.97
C GLU A 796 18.10 -8.70 -20.21
N LEU A 797 18.51 -9.93 -20.43
CA LEU A 797 17.97 -10.81 -21.46
C LEU A 797 16.71 -11.51 -20.94
N LEU A 798 15.78 -11.82 -21.83
CA LEU A 798 14.55 -12.52 -21.46
C LEU A 798 14.45 -13.87 -22.21
N ASP A 799 14.08 -13.85 -23.48
CA ASP A 799 13.85 -15.03 -24.32
C ASP A 799 14.71 -15.04 -25.60
N GLU A 800 15.79 -14.24 -25.62
CA GLU A 800 16.72 -14.19 -26.72
C GLU A 800 17.44 -15.53 -26.93
N ASP A 801 17.51 -15.97 -28.17
CA ASP A 801 18.33 -17.10 -28.57
C ASP A 801 19.84 -16.80 -28.45
N PRO A 802 20.75 -17.80 -28.56
CA PRO A 802 22.19 -17.59 -28.47
C PRO A 802 22.77 -16.56 -29.45
N ILE A 803 22.25 -16.50 -30.66
CA ILE A 803 22.73 -15.58 -31.71
C ILE A 803 22.29 -14.14 -31.38
N ALA A 804 21.03 -13.98 -31.02
CA ALA A 804 20.48 -12.71 -30.62
C ALA A 804 21.17 -12.18 -29.34
N THR A 805 21.48 -13.07 -28.38
CA THR A 805 22.25 -12.78 -27.17
C THR A 805 23.61 -12.17 -27.49
N GLN A 806 24.44 -12.84 -28.31
CA GLN A 806 25.76 -12.37 -28.69
C GLN A 806 25.68 -11.03 -29.43
N ARG A 807 24.79 -10.94 -30.40
CA ARG A 807 24.60 -9.71 -31.20
C ARG A 807 24.22 -8.52 -30.34
N ARG A 808 23.31 -8.69 -29.38
CA ARG A 808 22.88 -7.62 -28.49
C ARG A 808 24.01 -7.15 -27.60
N VAL A 809 24.74 -8.05 -26.96
CA VAL A 809 25.88 -7.69 -26.12
C VAL A 809 26.95 -6.96 -26.93
N GLN A 810 27.29 -7.44 -28.10
CA GLN A 810 28.25 -6.76 -29.02
C GLN A 810 27.78 -5.34 -29.39
N LEU A 811 26.49 -5.17 -29.69
CA LEU A 811 25.93 -3.89 -30.06
C LEU A 811 26.04 -2.84 -28.94
N TYR A 812 25.68 -3.21 -27.71
CA TYR A 812 25.77 -2.31 -26.55
C TYR A 812 27.23 -2.08 -26.12
N ALA A 813 28.10 -3.07 -26.22
CA ALA A 813 29.51 -2.93 -25.94
C ALA A 813 30.19 -1.94 -26.90
N GLN A 814 29.90 -2.01 -28.20
CA GLN A 814 30.39 -1.06 -29.20
C GLN A 814 29.92 0.37 -28.93
N ALA A 815 28.70 0.55 -28.42
CA ALA A 815 28.23 1.87 -27.99
C ALA A 815 28.98 2.39 -26.77
N LEU A 816 29.28 1.52 -25.80
CA LEU A 816 30.07 1.88 -24.61
C LEU A 816 31.50 2.27 -24.97
N GLU A 817 32.12 1.58 -25.95
CA GLU A 817 33.46 1.94 -26.47
C GLU A 817 33.43 3.20 -27.36
N GLY A 818 32.24 3.72 -27.70
CA GLY A 818 32.10 4.84 -28.63
C GLY A 818 32.38 4.51 -30.09
N SER A 819 32.52 3.21 -30.42
CA SER A 819 32.79 2.75 -31.79
C SER A 819 31.57 2.88 -32.71
N ILE A 820 30.36 2.94 -32.12
CA ILE A 820 29.11 3.25 -32.82
C ILE A 820 28.29 4.29 -32.04
N PRO A 821 27.58 5.21 -32.72
CA PRO A 821 26.71 6.16 -32.05
C PRO A 821 25.51 5.43 -31.34
N SER A 822 25.11 5.92 -30.17
CA SER A 822 23.94 5.39 -29.43
C SER A 822 22.66 5.41 -30.28
N ALA A 823 22.49 6.39 -31.16
CA ALA A 823 21.36 6.48 -32.09
C ALA A 823 21.33 5.35 -33.12
N ASP A 824 22.47 4.79 -33.49
CA ASP A 824 22.55 3.65 -34.44
C ASP A 824 22.17 2.34 -33.71
N VAL A 825 22.54 2.19 -32.43
CA VAL A 825 22.08 1.09 -31.58
C VAL A 825 20.55 1.12 -31.47
N TRP A 826 20.00 2.28 -31.16
CA TRP A 826 18.55 2.47 -31.07
C TRP A 826 17.84 2.06 -32.36
N ARG A 827 18.33 2.51 -33.53
CA ARG A 827 17.73 2.13 -34.82
C ARG A 827 17.80 0.63 -35.08
N ARG A 828 18.92 -0.03 -34.77
CA ARG A 828 19.08 -1.47 -34.95
C ARG A 828 18.16 -2.25 -34.03
N GLU A 829 18.06 -1.87 -32.75
CA GLU A 829 17.11 -2.48 -31.80
C GLU A 829 15.65 -2.31 -32.28
N GLN A 830 15.29 -1.14 -32.84
CA GLN A 830 13.96 -0.93 -33.43
C GLN A 830 13.66 -1.90 -34.59
N ILE A 831 14.65 -2.22 -35.41
CA ILE A 831 14.52 -3.11 -36.56
C ILE A 831 14.52 -4.59 -36.12
N ASP A 832 15.36 -4.92 -35.16
CA ASP A 832 15.56 -6.30 -34.71
C ASP A 832 14.41 -6.80 -33.83
N HIS A 833 13.72 -5.93 -33.13
CA HIS A 833 12.61 -6.30 -32.28
C HIS A 833 11.28 -6.19 -33.04
N ARG A 834 10.53 -7.31 -33.18
CA ARG A 834 9.26 -7.36 -33.93
C ARG A 834 8.26 -6.27 -33.54
N LEU A 835 8.26 -5.83 -32.27
CA LEU A 835 7.36 -4.82 -31.72
C LEU A 835 8.03 -3.44 -31.56
N GLY A 836 9.30 -3.30 -31.97
CA GLY A 836 10.13 -2.14 -31.69
C GLY A 836 10.57 -2.08 -30.23
N VAL A 837 11.39 -1.11 -29.88
CA VAL A 837 11.83 -0.83 -28.51
C VAL A 837 11.26 0.51 -28.03
N THR A 838 11.17 0.70 -26.72
CA THR A 838 10.73 1.94 -26.07
C THR A 838 11.88 2.54 -25.24
N ARG A 839 11.88 3.86 -25.08
CA ARG A 839 12.81 4.54 -24.15
C ARG A 839 12.44 4.31 -22.69
N GLY A 840 11.20 3.93 -22.43
CA GLY A 840 10.67 3.76 -21.07
C GLY A 840 10.85 5.02 -20.23
N SER A 841 11.28 4.84 -18.98
CA SER A 841 11.57 5.92 -18.02
C SER A 841 12.84 6.73 -18.36
N LEU A 842 13.78 6.17 -19.12
CA LEU A 842 15.06 6.81 -19.47
C LEU A 842 14.91 7.90 -20.56
N ARG A 843 13.92 8.75 -20.44
CA ARG A 843 13.76 10.00 -21.20
C ARG A 843 14.07 11.19 -20.31
N SER A 844 14.68 12.23 -20.87
CA SER A 844 14.63 13.55 -20.25
C SER A 844 13.20 14.09 -20.36
N VAL A 845 12.66 14.59 -19.27
CA VAL A 845 11.37 15.29 -19.24
C VAL A 845 11.68 16.76 -19.54
N GLY A 846 11.58 17.17 -20.82
CA GLY A 846 11.78 18.58 -21.16
C GLY A 846 10.83 19.52 -20.40
N PRO A 847 11.18 20.80 -20.23
CA PRO A 847 10.51 21.77 -19.35
C PRO A 847 9.04 22.05 -19.65
N GLU A 848 8.48 21.57 -20.76
CA GLU A 848 7.08 21.83 -21.14
C GLU A 848 6.03 20.95 -20.44
N ARG A 849 6.40 19.95 -19.67
CA ARG A 849 5.43 19.05 -19.02
C ARG A 849 5.06 19.38 -17.57
N THR A 850 5.81 20.26 -16.92
CA THR A 850 5.45 20.73 -15.57
C THR A 850 4.23 21.66 -15.54
N SER A 851 3.81 22.23 -16.68
CA SER A 851 2.67 23.15 -16.76
C SER A 851 1.31 22.48 -17.06
N ARG A 852 1.25 21.16 -17.32
CA ARG A 852 -0.01 20.43 -17.61
C ARG A 852 -0.55 19.59 -16.43
N ILE A 853 0.06 19.71 -15.27
CA ILE A 853 -0.44 19.04 -14.05
C ILE A 853 -1.52 19.89 -13.34
N HIS A 854 -1.78 21.11 -13.83
CA HIS A 854 -2.77 22.06 -13.27
C HIS A 854 -3.93 22.40 -14.20
N SER A 855 -4.33 21.52 -15.12
CA SER A 855 -5.60 21.71 -15.87
C SER A 855 -6.45 20.45 -15.88
#